data_182e980e239ab83c20725cd483592371
#
_entry.id   182e980e239ab83c20725cd483592371
#
_cell.length_a   1.000
_cell.length_b   1.000
_cell.length_c   1.000
_cell.angle_alpha   90.00
_cell.angle_beta   90.00
_cell.angle_gamma   90.00
#
_symmetry.space_group_name_H-M   'P 1'
#
loop_
_entity.id
_entity.type
_entity.pdbx_description
1 polymer ?
#
loop_
_entity_poly.entity_id
_entity_poly.type
_entity_poly.pdbx_seq_one_letter_code
_entity_poly.pdbx_strand_id
1 'polypeptide(L)'
;MSDTQLPPELVVLQTALADRYSIERELGAGGMATVYLAHDQRHDRQVAVKVLRPELAAVIGAQRFLQEIKTTANLQHPHILGLIDSGAANGLLWYVMPFVRGESLRDRIRADKQLPIPEAVRLAGEVASALDYAHRQGVIHRDIKPENILLHDGHALVADFGIALAASKAGGARMTETGMSIGTPQYMSPEQAMGEREITARSDVYSLGSVTYEMLIGGPPFTGPTAQAIVAKVLTGEPEPPSVSRKTIPPHVEAAVLQALEKLPADRFASAAEFAAALGNPAFASTRSTGVRRLAPVRMGAKAWVPWVLLLAAIGFIGFDQLGRTPAAPDPPVQRFDILLPDHAAYAGNILSVMALSPDGKLLAYNGEDTTGHRRLYLRAMDSAEPVPVAGSENGQYPFFSPDGRWLGFRIGTRIARTPVAGGSPETICESKGAAIGTWMDNNVIVIVDSLGLRQCAPGGQMTTLLASGPAEVFNFPHALPGDRGILFTVQRDSSSELAVLEVRSKRMTPLGIAGSDPRYVDTGHLVYAGPDGLVRAVRFDLQRRSPSGEANIIPDPVRVDFGVAQMAVSRNGIVVRAPSLTRPRTLELVDRSGRAERFHPRIGTYEDPRFSPDGRRVALTMDGGVWLLDRAQGALSRLSPDSGARRPAWSHDGQRVGYVLERGRTTDVRVTRVDGGGAAVSIPGARRLEPWEVVFTHDGQSALLRTVAASGSRDVWLVALDSTRAPVPLLQNPANEVAPALSPDGRWLAYVSTESGRPEVYVQSFPAMGARVPVSLDGGTEPVWSPRGDELFYRSGPALLAATVRLGSVFGVLRRTLLFSDRNYLADLTHQVYDVAPDGRHFLMVRNQGGTSHLTVTLNQFRNLGASKP
;
A
#
# COMPACT_ATOMS: atom_id res chain seq x y z
N MET A 1 45.56 27.70 -9.94
CA MET A 1 44.23 28.25 -10.18
C MET A 1 43.41 27.09 -10.77
N SER A 2 42.67 26.41 -9.95
CA SER A 2 41.85 25.27 -10.37
C SER A 2 40.51 25.82 -10.91
N ASP A 3 40.23 25.54 -12.19
CA ASP A 3 38.95 25.78 -12.83
C ASP A 3 37.85 24.97 -12.09
N THR A 4 37.20 25.62 -11.17
CA THR A 4 36.00 25.08 -10.54
C THR A 4 34.85 25.34 -11.52
N GLN A 5 34.48 24.37 -12.35
CA GLN A 5 33.30 24.45 -13.20
C GLN A 5 32.08 24.65 -12.27
N LEU A 6 31.39 25.78 -12.46
CA LEU A 6 30.14 26.10 -11.77
C LEU A 6 29.10 24.99 -12.04
N PRO A 7 28.27 24.61 -11.04
CA PRO A 7 27.19 23.63 -11.26
C PRO A 7 26.32 24.04 -12.46
N PRO A 8 25.89 23.10 -13.32
CA PRO A 8 25.09 23.39 -14.52
C PRO A 8 23.83 24.22 -14.22
N GLU A 9 23.20 23.95 -13.07
CA GLU A 9 22.02 24.67 -12.59
C GLU A 9 22.29 26.15 -12.31
N LEU A 10 23.49 26.48 -11.81
CA LEU A 10 23.89 27.84 -11.50
C LEU A 10 24.13 28.64 -12.78
N VAL A 11 24.65 28.00 -13.82
CA VAL A 11 24.87 28.65 -15.14
C VAL A 11 23.52 28.99 -15.78
N VAL A 12 22.55 28.09 -15.70
CA VAL A 12 21.19 28.31 -16.21
C VAL A 12 20.51 29.45 -15.45
N LEU A 13 20.63 29.45 -14.12
CA LEU A 13 20.07 30.48 -13.27
C LEU A 13 20.71 31.86 -13.52
N GLN A 14 22.01 31.93 -13.62
CA GLN A 14 22.75 33.18 -13.94
C GLN A 14 22.29 33.77 -15.27
N THR A 15 22.14 32.92 -16.30
CA THR A 15 21.66 33.35 -17.60
C THR A 15 20.22 33.88 -17.53
N ALA A 16 19.36 33.20 -16.77
CA ALA A 16 17.93 33.58 -16.64
C ALA A 16 17.72 34.86 -15.83
N LEU A 17 18.62 35.19 -14.93
CA LEU A 17 18.54 36.34 -14.04
C LEU A 17 19.45 37.51 -14.43
N ALA A 18 20.29 37.35 -15.47
CA ALA A 18 21.39 38.29 -15.84
C ALA A 18 20.93 39.74 -16.06
N ASP A 19 19.70 39.94 -16.53
CA ASP A 19 19.17 41.29 -16.80
C ASP A 19 18.89 42.11 -15.53
N ARG A 20 18.82 41.45 -14.37
CA ARG A 20 18.43 42.11 -13.13
C ARG A 20 19.24 41.72 -11.91
N TYR A 21 19.61 40.46 -11.77
CA TYR A 21 20.28 39.94 -10.59
C TYR A 21 21.65 39.33 -10.95
N SER A 22 22.70 39.76 -10.29
CA SER A 22 24.02 39.16 -10.39
C SER A 22 24.30 38.29 -9.15
N ILE A 23 24.41 36.97 -9.35
CA ILE A 23 24.67 36.03 -8.25
C ILE A 23 26.10 36.15 -7.81
N GLU A 24 26.31 36.38 -6.50
CA GLU A 24 27.63 36.56 -5.89
C GLU A 24 28.21 35.27 -5.31
N ARG A 25 27.41 34.56 -4.46
CA ARG A 25 27.82 33.32 -3.80
C ARG A 25 26.64 32.58 -3.22
N GLU A 26 26.85 31.34 -2.89
CA GLU A 26 25.88 30.53 -2.13
C GLU A 26 25.85 30.98 -0.66
N LEU A 27 24.65 31.11 -0.09
CA LEU A 27 24.40 31.38 1.32
C LEU A 27 24.16 30.09 2.11
N GLY A 28 23.53 29.10 1.46
CA GLY A 28 23.27 27.81 2.04
C GLY A 28 22.45 26.92 1.15
N ALA A 29 22.63 25.59 1.28
CA ALA A 29 21.87 24.57 0.60
C ALA A 29 21.06 23.76 1.61
N GLY A 30 19.75 23.60 1.36
CA GLY A 30 18.84 22.78 2.15
C GLY A 30 18.25 21.61 1.36
N GLY A 31 17.46 20.79 2.03
CA GLY A 31 16.77 19.65 1.39
C GLY A 31 15.82 20.01 0.25
N MET A 32 15.24 21.22 0.25
CA MET A 32 14.21 21.67 -0.69
C MET A 32 14.70 22.76 -1.67
N ALA A 33 15.73 23.52 -1.31
CA ALA A 33 16.19 24.67 -2.09
C ALA A 33 17.62 25.04 -1.75
N THR A 34 18.28 25.78 -2.66
CA THR A 34 19.56 26.46 -2.44
C THR A 34 19.32 27.97 -2.44
N VAL A 35 19.97 28.67 -1.52
CA VAL A 35 19.87 30.12 -1.37
C VAL A 35 21.19 30.78 -1.79
N TYR A 36 21.11 31.79 -2.67
CA TYR A 36 22.27 32.54 -3.17
C TYR A 36 22.16 34.00 -2.76
N LEU A 37 23.29 34.60 -2.39
CA LEU A 37 23.45 36.05 -2.33
C LEU A 37 23.55 36.57 -3.76
N ALA A 38 22.77 37.59 -4.08
CA ALA A 38 22.80 38.26 -5.35
C ALA A 38 22.71 39.78 -5.19
N HIS A 39 23.12 40.50 -6.21
CA HIS A 39 22.98 41.92 -6.30
C HIS A 39 21.87 42.33 -7.27
N ASP A 40 20.85 43.06 -6.82
CA ASP A 40 19.80 43.65 -7.63
C ASP A 40 20.38 44.89 -8.34
N GLN A 41 20.81 44.73 -9.58
CA GLN A 41 21.45 45.75 -10.39
C GLN A 41 20.56 46.98 -10.64
N ARG A 42 19.24 46.79 -10.58
CA ARG A 42 18.27 47.87 -10.82
C ARG A 42 18.11 48.80 -9.64
N HIS A 43 18.24 48.29 -8.44
CA HIS A 43 17.98 49.00 -7.19
C HIS A 43 19.27 49.14 -6.31
N ASP A 44 20.42 48.69 -6.82
CA ASP A 44 21.73 48.74 -6.16
C ASP A 44 21.69 48.21 -4.71
N ARG A 45 21.20 46.98 -4.55
CA ARG A 45 21.05 46.35 -3.22
C ARG A 45 21.31 44.86 -3.22
N GLN A 46 21.75 44.35 -2.10
CA GLN A 46 21.88 42.90 -1.89
C GLN A 46 20.51 42.25 -1.67
N VAL A 47 20.30 41.10 -2.29
CA VAL A 47 19.11 40.29 -2.16
C VAL A 47 19.51 38.82 -1.98
N ALA A 48 18.57 38.01 -1.46
CA ALA A 48 18.70 36.56 -1.41
C ALA A 48 17.81 35.95 -2.48
N VAL A 49 18.40 35.12 -3.34
CA VAL A 49 17.69 34.35 -4.38
C VAL A 49 17.59 32.91 -3.92
N LYS A 50 16.38 32.43 -3.69
CA LYS A 50 16.11 31.03 -3.32
C LYS A 50 15.61 30.26 -4.52
N VAL A 51 16.29 29.14 -4.83
CA VAL A 51 16.05 28.30 -6.00
C VAL A 51 15.62 26.93 -5.52
N LEU A 52 14.43 26.50 -5.92
CA LEU A 52 13.92 25.18 -5.57
C LEU A 52 14.68 24.09 -6.33
N ARG A 53 14.92 22.96 -5.69
CA ARG A 53 15.51 21.79 -6.35
C ARG A 53 14.66 21.30 -7.51
N PRO A 54 15.27 20.83 -8.62
CA PRO A 54 14.55 20.40 -9.82
C PRO A 54 13.45 19.37 -9.57
N GLU A 55 13.71 18.43 -8.65
CA GLU A 55 12.75 17.39 -8.30
C GLU A 55 11.50 17.98 -7.65
N LEU A 56 11.68 18.97 -6.78
CA LEU A 56 10.56 19.67 -6.14
C LEU A 56 9.85 20.60 -7.13
N ALA A 57 10.60 21.28 -7.97
CA ALA A 57 10.04 22.14 -9.03
C ALA A 57 9.16 21.36 -10.01
N ALA A 58 9.56 20.12 -10.37
CA ALA A 58 8.78 19.23 -11.24
C ALA A 58 7.47 18.78 -10.60
N VAL A 59 7.46 18.55 -9.27
CA VAL A 59 6.23 18.14 -8.53
C VAL A 59 5.25 19.29 -8.39
N ILE A 60 5.73 20.49 -8.05
CA ILE A 60 4.89 21.67 -7.81
C ILE A 60 4.31 22.23 -9.13
N GLY A 61 5.16 22.36 -10.16
CA GLY A 61 4.82 22.97 -11.45
C GLY A 61 4.79 24.50 -11.41
N ALA A 62 5.29 25.14 -12.48
CA ALA A 62 5.51 26.58 -12.54
C ALA A 62 4.23 27.43 -12.32
N GLN A 63 3.11 27.06 -12.91
CA GLN A 63 1.86 27.81 -12.78
C GLN A 63 1.35 27.85 -11.33
N ARG A 64 1.38 26.70 -10.66
CA ARG A 64 0.92 26.59 -9.27
C ARG A 64 1.85 27.34 -8.32
N PHE A 65 3.15 27.21 -8.51
CA PHE A 65 4.15 27.94 -7.74
C PHE A 65 3.92 29.46 -7.82
N LEU A 66 3.80 30.01 -9.02
CA LEU A 66 3.59 31.45 -9.23
C LEU A 66 2.25 31.93 -8.67
N GLN A 67 1.22 31.07 -8.66
CA GLN A 67 -0.08 31.42 -8.08
C GLN A 67 -0.03 31.48 -6.53
N GLU A 68 0.62 30.52 -5.90
CA GLU A 68 0.75 30.50 -4.43
C GLU A 68 1.67 31.63 -3.95
N ILE A 69 2.75 31.91 -4.67
CA ILE A 69 3.64 33.04 -4.36
C ILE A 69 2.92 34.39 -4.46
N LYS A 70 2.01 34.59 -5.40
CA LYS A 70 1.21 35.83 -5.49
C LYS A 70 0.41 36.10 -4.22
N THR A 71 -0.09 35.07 -3.57
CA THR A 71 -0.83 35.22 -2.32
C THR A 71 0.08 35.66 -1.18
N THR A 72 1.28 35.10 -1.09
CA THR A 72 2.26 35.43 -0.04
C THR A 72 2.98 36.77 -0.29
N ALA A 73 3.14 37.15 -1.54
CA ALA A 73 3.73 38.46 -1.91
C ALA A 73 2.92 39.67 -1.41
N ASN A 74 1.64 39.48 -1.09
CA ASN A 74 0.77 40.55 -0.55
C ASN A 74 0.84 40.68 0.98
N LEU A 75 1.58 39.82 1.68
CA LEU A 75 1.77 39.92 3.12
C LEU A 75 2.71 41.08 3.47
N GLN A 76 2.20 42.05 4.21
CA GLN A 76 2.97 43.23 4.67
C GLN A 76 2.88 43.32 6.20
N HIS A 77 3.94 42.95 6.90
CA HIS A 77 4.01 42.98 8.35
C HIS A 77 5.49 43.15 8.78
N PRO A 78 5.80 43.93 9.86
CA PRO A 78 7.17 44.21 10.28
C PRO A 78 7.97 42.94 10.61
N HIS A 79 7.32 41.85 10.98
CA HIS A 79 7.96 40.57 11.32
C HIS A 79 7.78 39.49 10.21
N ILE A 80 7.42 39.87 8.99
CA ILE A 80 7.39 38.97 7.82
C ILE A 80 8.45 39.43 6.81
N LEU A 81 9.30 38.50 6.38
CA LEU A 81 10.24 38.78 5.31
C LEU A 81 9.49 38.82 3.97
N GLY A 82 9.37 40.05 3.42
CA GLY A 82 8.60 40.27 2.19
C GLY A 82 9.29 39.66 0.97
N LEU A 83 8.49 39.38 -0.06
CA LEU A 83 8.96 38.87 -1.35
C LEU A 83 9.15 40.01 -2.34
N ILE A 84 10.27 40.02 -3.06
CA ILE A 84 10.63 41.08 -4.05
C ILE A 84 10.23 40.67 -5.47
N ASP A 85 10.53 39.41 -5.85
CA ASP A 85 10.33 38.88 -7.19
C ASP A 85 10.21 37.36 -7.20
N SER A 86 9.69 36.77 -8.28
CA SER A 86 9.64 35.32 -8.45
C SER A 86 9.52 34.93 -9.91
N GLY A 87 9.99 33.77 -10.28
CA GLY A 87 9.92 33.31 -11.66
C GLY A 87 10.16 31.83 -11.85
N ALA A 88 10.08 31.45 -13.11
CA ALA A 88 10.39 30.11 -13.59
C ALA A 88 11.25 30.24 -14.85
N ALA A 89 12.36 29.50 -14.92
CA ALA A 89 13.23 29.46 -16.07
C ALA A 89 13.84 28.07 -16.27
N ASN A 90 13.69 27.48 -17.45
CA ASN A 90 14.25 26.17 -17.81
C ASN A 90 13.98 25.06 -16.79
N GLY A 91 12.79 25.02 -16.21
CA GLY A 91 12.40 24.05 -15.19
C GLY A 91 12.83 24.39 -13.75
N LEU A 92 13.61 25.45 -13.55
CA LEU A 92 13.96 25.97 -12.24
C LEU A 92 12.88 26.95 -11.76
N LEU A 93 12.49 26.86 -10.50
CA LEU A 93 11.58 27.79 -9.83
C LEU A 93 12.39 28.58 -8.79
N TRP A 94 12.23 29.90 -8.80
CA TRP A 94 13.00 30.78 -7.92
C TRP A 94 12.15 31.96 -7.41
N TYR A 95 12.59 32.50 -6.28
CA TYR A 95 12.06 33.75 -5.77
C TYR A 95 13.16 34.57 -5.07
N VAL A 96 12.93 35.88 -5.00
CA VAL A 96 13.87 36.87 -4.48
C VAL A 96 13.26 37.54 -3.26
N MET A 97 14.06 37.67 -2.21
CA MET A 97 13.70 38.30 -0.95
C MET A 97 14.82 39.25 -0.50
N PRO A 98 14.58 40.21 0.41
CA PRO A 98 15.64 41.03 0.99
C PRO A 98 16.74 40.18 1.62
N PHE A 99 17.98 40.53 1.42
CA PHE A 99 19.06 39.92 2.17
C PHE A 99 19.09 40.49 3.59
N VAL A 100 18.87 39.64 4.58
CA VAL A 100 18.89 40.00 5.98
C VAL A 100 20.32 39.82 6.52
N ARG A 101 20.94 40.93 6.97
CA ARG A 101 22.21 40.87 7.69
C ARG A 101 21.95 40.47 9.13
N GLY A 102 22.17 39.22 9.47
CA GLY A 102 21.89 38.63 10.77
C GLY A 102 22.14 37.15 10.78
N GLU A 103 21.65 36.51 11.81
CA GLU A 103 21.71 35.06 11.98
C GLU A 103 20.31 34.44 12.00
N SER A 104 20.20 33.14 11.80
CA SER A 104 18.93 32.44 12.02
C SER A 104 18.73 32.18 13.53
N LEU A 105 17.48 32.03 13.96
CA LEU A 105 17.16 31.61 15.33
C LEU A 105 17.83 30.25 15.66
N ARG A 106 18.02 29.41 14.64
CA ARG A 106 18.75 28.14 14.75
C ARG A 106 20.19 28.36 15.17
N ASP A 107 20.90 29.33 14.54
CA ASP A 107 22.28 29.63 14.83
C ASP A 107 22.41 30.23 16.22
N ARG A 108 21.48 31.10 16.60
CA ARG A 108 21.40 31.70 17.93
C ARG A 108 21.21 30.65 19.03
N ILE A 109 20.24 29.68 18.85
CA ILE A 109 20.04 28.60 19.81
C ILE A 109 21.27 27.68 19.90
N ARG A 110 21.98 27.44 18.79
CA ARG A 110 23.20 26.62 18.79
C ARG A 110 24.33 27.31 19.58
N ALA A 111 24.46 28.63 19.45
CA ALA A 111 25.48 29.39 20.14
C ALA A 111 25.19 29.50 21.65
N ASP A 112 23.99 29.89 22.03
CA ASP A 112 23.65 30.21 23.41
C ASP A 112 23.05 29.02 24.18
N LYS A 113 22.68 27.96 23.50
CA LYS A 113 21.95 26.77 23.99
C LYS A 113 20.56 27.10 24.54
N GLN A 114 20.46 28.09 25.41
CA GLN A 114 19.21 28.55 26.02
C GLN A 114 19.15 30.06 25.96
N LEU A 115 18.05 30.63 25.46
CA LEU A 115 17.86 32.07 25.45
C LEU A 115 17.39 32.59 26.84
N PRO A 116 17.65 33.85 27.18
CA PRO A 116 16.98 34.51 28.31
C PRO A 116 15.46 34.43 28.16
N ILE A 117 14.77 34.10 29.25
CA ILE A 117 13.32 33.90 29.21
C ILE A 117 12.56 35.12 28.66
N PRO A 118 12.88 36.39 29.07
CA PRO A 118 12.22 37.55 28.48
C PRO A 118 12.47 37.71 26.96
N GLU A 119 13.63 37.32 26.47
CA GLU A 119 13.96 37.34 25.04
C GLU A 119 13.19 36.28 24.29
N ALA A 120 13.15 35.05 24.80
CA ALA A 120 12.37 33.94 24.21
C ALA A 120 10.89 34.30 24.11
N VAL A 121 10.30 34.88 25.15
CA VAL A 121 8.88 35.32 25.18
C VAL A 121 8.64 36.45 24.17
N ARG A 122 9.57 37.44 24.08
CA ARG A 122 9.45 38.53 23.11
C ARG A 122 9.53 38.03 21.67
N LEU A 123 10.53 37.22 21.34
CA LEU A 123 10.68 36.64 19.99
C LEU A 123 9.49 35.79 19.62
N ALA A 124 8.97 34.95 20.54
CA ALA A 124 7.76 34.17 20.31
C ALA A 124 6.55 35.08 20.04
N GLY A 125 6.43 36.21 20.75
CA GLY A 125 5.39 37.21 20.54
C GLY A 125 5.47 37.88 19.17
N GLU A 126 6.66 38.23 18.71
CA GLU A 126 6.91 38.82 17.38
C GLU A 126 6.54 37.85 16.26
N VAL A 127 6.94 36.55 16.37
CA VAL A 127 6.57 35.51 15.42
C VAL A 127 5.07 35.25 15.46
N ALA A 128 4.45 35.20 16.66
CA ALA A 128 3.01 35.05 16.81
C ALA A 128 2.22 36.19 16.13
N SER A 129 2.72 37.43 16.22
CA SER A 129 2.11 38.59 15.54
C SER A 129 2.13 38.45 14.02
N ALA A 130 3.26 37.96 13.47
CA ALA A 130 3.42 37.69 12.05
C ALA A 130 2.44 36.60 11.57
N LEU A 131 2.35 35.50 12.34
CA LEU A 131 1.45 34.38 12.04
C LEU A 131 -0.01 34.77 12.13
N ASP A 132 -0.41 35.49 13.20
CA ASP A 132 -1.80 35.94 13.36
C ASP A 132 -2.24 36.87 12.22
N TYR A 133 -1.36 37.75 11.76
CA TYR A 133 -1.61 38.58 10.58
C TYR A 133 -1.81 37.72 9.33
N ALA A 134 -0.92 36.76 9.06
CA ALA A 134 -1.01 35.89 7.88
C ALA A 134 -2.28 35.01 7.93
N HIS A 135 -2.62 34.47 9.10
CA HIS A 135 -3.83 33.65 9.29
C HIS A 135 -5.10 34.43 8.97
N ARG A 136 -5.18 35.70 9.37
CA ARG A 136 -6.33 36.59 9.02
C ARG A 136 -6.43 36.86 7.53
N GLN A 137 -5.33 36.74 6.77
CA GLN A 137 -5.29 36.79 5.31
C GLN A 137 -5.51 35.41 4.64
N GLY A 138 -5.84 34.38 5.43
CA GLY A 138 -6.06 33.00 4.94
C GLY A 138 -4.78 32.24 4.59
N VAL A 139 -3.60 32.71 5.03
CA VAL A 139 -2.32 32.09 4.77
C VAL A 139 -1.82 31.39 6.04
N ILE A 140 -1.58 30.07 5.95
CA ILE A 140 -1.00 29.24 7.01
C ILE A 140 0.43 28.91 6.60
N HIS A 141 1.40 29.06 7.49
CA HIS A 141 2.82 28.90 7.19
C HIS A 141 3.23 27.44 6.98
N ARG A 142 2.81 26.53 7.86
CA ARG A 142 3.01 25.06 7.81
C ARG A 142 4.44 24.55 7.99
N ASP A 143 5.44 25.40 8.08
CA ASP A 143 6.86 25.02 8.30
C ASP A 143 7.55 26.01 9.24
N ILE A 144 6.93 26.31 10.40
CA ILE A 144 7.57 27.16 11.43
C ILE A 144 8.61 26.33 12.16
N LYS A 145 9.86 26.82 12.08
CA LYS A 145 11.05 26.24 12.73
C LYS A 145 12.14 27.28 12.88
N PRO A 146 13.15 27.09 13.73
CA PRO A 146 14.19 28.08 13.98
C PRO A 146 14.97 28.50 12.73
N GLU A 147 15.12 27.66 11.74
CA GLU A 147 15.79 27.97 10.45
C GLU A 147 15.02 29.00 9.62
N ASN A 148 13.69 29.05 9.76
CA ASN A 148 12.81 29.97 9.02
C ASN A 148 12.51 31.27 9.79
N ILE A 149 13.16 31.49 10.93
CA ILE A 149 13.07 32.71 11.73
C ILE A 149 14.47 33.35 11.71
N LEU A 150 14.57 34.49 11.04
CA LEU A 150 15.81 35.29 10.96
C LEU A 150 15.79 36.36 12.04
N LEU A 151 16.94 36.67 12.61
CA LEU A 151 17.13 37.71 13.61
C LEU A 151 17.84 38.90 12.97
N HIS A 152 17.20 40.06 12.98
CA HIS A 152 17.73 41.33 12.48
C HIS A 152 17.59 42.39 13.56
N ASP A 153 18.71 42.98 13.98
CA ASP A 153 18.75 43.94 15.08
C ASP A 153 18.02 43.46 16.34
N GLY A 154 18.12 42.15 16.62
CA GLY A 154 17.50 41.53 17.78
C GLY A 154 15.99 41.22 17.61
N HIS A 155 15.36 41.51 16.46
CA HIS A 155 13.95 41.25 16.16
C HIS A 155 13.77 40.05 15.23
N ALA A 156 12.67 39.31 15.41
CA ALA A 156 12.35 38.17 14.58
C ALA A 156 11.70 38.60 13.25
N LEU A 157 12.15 37.95 12.16
CA LEU A 157 11.54 38.00 10.83
C LEU A 157 11.23 36.58 10.36
N VAL A 158 9.96 36.29 10.09
CA VAL A 158 9.52 35.00 9.59
C VAL A 158 9.69 34.97 8.08
N ALA A 159 10.48 33.99 7.61
CA ALA A 159 10.74 33.74 6.19
C ALA A 159 9.96 32.53 5.67
N ASP A 160 9.92 32.38 4.35
CA ASP A 160 9.39 31.18 3.67
C ASP A 160 7.90 30.88 3.80
N PHE A 161 7.07 31.91 3.88
CA PHE A 161 5.60 31.77 3.77
C PHE A 161 5.21 31.17 2.42
N GLY A 162 4.29 30.19 2.43
CA GLY A 162 3.52 29.73 1.26
C GLY A 162 4.14 28.62 0.41
N ILE A 163 5.43 28.27 0.56
CA ILE A 163 6.06 27.23 -0.26
C ILE A 163 5.60 25.84 0.15
N ALA A 164 5.38 25.60 1.43
CA ALA A 164 4.82 24.36 1.93
C ALA A 164 3.39 24.11 1.42
N LEU A 165 2.63 25.16 1.10
CA LEU A 165 1.28 25.06 0.55
C LEU A 165 1.27 24.53 -0.89
N ALA A 166 2.17 25.02 -1.74
CA ALA A 166 2.34 24.56 -3.11
C ALA A 166 2.73 23.07 -3.15
N ALA A 167 3.63 22.65 -2.26
CA ALA A 167 4.07 21.26 -2.13
C ALA A 167 2.96 20.34 -1.59
N SER A 168 2.20 20.76 -0.57
CA SER A 168 1.14 19.94 0.03
C SER A 168 -0.07 19.74 -0.88
N LYS A 169 -0.48 20.77 -1.63
CA LYS A 169 -1.56 20.69 -2.63
C LYS A 169 -1.16 19.91 -3.89
N ALA A 170 0.11 19.76 -4.19
CA ALA A 170 0.63 18.99 -5.33
C ALA A 170 0.57 17.47 -5.13
N GLY A 171 0.12 17.00 -3.97
CA GLY A 171 -0.02 15.59 -3.61
C GLY A 171 1.01 15.20 -2.55
N GLY A 172 0.72 15.50 -1.29
CA GLY A 172 1.58 15.15 -0.14
C GLY A 172 1.95 13.66 -0.03
N ALA A 173 1.17 12.77 -0.66
CA ALA A 173 1.48 11.35 -0.80
C ALA A 173 2.65 11.07 -1.76
N ARG A 174 2.95 11.96 -2.73
CA ARG A 174 4.04 11.77 -3.70
C ARG A 174 5.42 12.24 -3.19
N MET A 175 5.46 13.11 -2.19
CA MET A 175 6.73 13.60 -1.65
C MET A 175 7.41 12.61 -0.70
N THR A 176 6.65 11.68 -0.09
CA THR A 176 7.18 10.56 0.69
C THR A 176 7.78 9.46 -0.20
N GLU A 177 7.32 9.33 -1.44
CA GLU A 177 7.79 8.33 -2.39
C GLU A 177 9.17 8.65 -2.98
N THR A 178 9.60 9.92 -2.95
CA THR A 178 10.88 10.35 -3.55
C THR A 178 12.06 10.35 -2.57
N GLY A 179 11.86 9.88 -1.32
CA GLY A 179 12.95 9.88 -0.31
C GLY A 179 13.36 11.28 0.15
N MET A 180 12.65 12.32 -0.28
CA MET A 180 12.88 13.67 0.21
C MET A 180 12.35 13.80 1.64
N SER A 181 13.23 14.10 2.59
CA SER A 181 12.88 14.38 3.97
C SER A 181 11.85 15.52 4.02
N ILE A 182 10.60 15.16 4.35
CA ILE A 182 9.54 16.14 4.60
C ILE A 182 9.90 16.88 5.89
N GLY A 183 10.49 18.06 5.80
CA GLY A 183 10.70 18.97 6.91
C GLY A 183 11.45 18.39 8.10
N THR A 184 11.67 19.22 9.11
CA THR A 184 12.28 18.82 10.38
C THR A 184 11.16 18.33 11.30
N PRO A 185 10.98 17.01 11.54
CA PRO A 185 9.79 16.45 12.18
C PRO A 185 9.56 16.92 13.62
N GLN A 186 10.58 17.51 14.25
CA GLN A 186 10.51 18.01 15.63
C GLN A 186 9.52 19.16 15.84
N TYR A 187 9.15 19.89 14.78
CA TYR A 187 8.25 21.06 14.84
C TYR A 187 6.92 20.81 14.16
N MET A 188 6.75 19.66 13.51
CA MET A 188 5.47 19.30 12.88
C MET A 188 4.38 19.15 13.93
N SER A 189 3.20 19.67 13.63
CA SER A 189 2.01 19.37 14.42
C SER A 189 1.57 17.92 14.23
N PRO A 190 0.85 17.31 15.17
CA PRO A 190 0.31 15.95 15.04
C PRO A 190 -0.49 15.73 13.75
N GLU A 191 -1.36 16.67 13.37
CA GLU A 191 -2.15 16.60 12.15
C GLU A 191 -1.29 16.67 10.87
N GLN A 192 -0.20 17.45 10.88
CA GLN A 192 0.78 17.44 9.78
C GLN A 192 1.53 16.12 9.71
N ALA A 193 1.95 15.59 10.86
CA ALA A 193 2.63 14.30 10.95
C ALA A 193 1.74 13.13 10.52
N MET A 194 0.41 13.24 10.67
CA MET A 194 -0.59 12.29 10.15
C MET A 194 -0.91 12.49 8.68
N GLY A 195 -0.47 13.57 8.05
CA GLY A 195 -0.77 13.88 6.66
C GLY A 195 -2.23 14.29 6.43
N GLU A 196 -2.86 14.93 7.40
CA GLU A 196 -4.24 15.43 7.26
C GLU A 196 -4.35 16.45 6.13
N ARG A 197 -5.45 16.43 5.39
CA ARG A 197 -5.68 17.34 4.24
C ARG A 197 -6.00 18.76 4.67
N GLU A 198 -6.67 18.91 5.81
CA GLU A 198 -7.11 20.21 6.34
C GLU A 198 -6.21 20.64 7.49
N ILE A 199 -5.16 21.39 7.17
CA ILE A 199 -4.26 22.01 8.13
C ILE A 199 -4.76 23.41 8.46
N THR A 200 -4.98 23.71 9.74
CA THR A 200 -5.50 25.00 10.21
C THR A 200 -4.40 25.87 10.83
N ALA A 201 -4.72 27.13 11.12
CA ALA A 201 -3.84 28.09 11.85
C ALA A 201 -3.27 27.51 13.17
N ARG A 202 -4.00 26.59 13.81
CA ARG A 202 -3.57 25.93 15.06
C ARG A 202 -2.36 25.01 14.91
N SER A 203 -2.04 24.60 13.67
CA SER A 203 -0.78 23.87 13.41
C SER A 203 0.44 24.78 13.55
N ASP A 204 0.36 26.03 13.08
CA ASP A 204 1.45 26.99 13.27
C ASP A 204 1.61 27.38 14.74
N VAL A 205 0.50 27.42 15.52
CA VAL A 205 0.56 27.62 16.99
C VAL A 205 1.34 26.50 17.66
N TYR A 206 1.10 25.24 17.28
CA TYR A 206 1.87 24.09 17.78
C TYR A 206 3.36 24.20 17.43
N SER A 207 3.68 24.50 16.18
CA SER A 207 5.06 24.65 15.71
C SER A 207 5.77 25.79 16.44
N LEU A 208 5.10 26.93 16.65
CA LEU A 208 5.64 28.04 17.44
C LEU A 208 5.79 27.65 18.93
N GLY A 209 4.88 26.86 19.49
CA GLY A 209 5.04 26.24 20.81
C GLY A 209 6.30 25.40 20.93
N SER A 210 6.59 24.60 19.90
CA SER A 210 7.81 23.77 19.82
C SER A 210 9.09 24.62 19.72
N VAL A 211 9.07 25.69 18.93
CA VAL A 211 10.18 26.65 18.83
C VAL A 211 10.39 27.38 20.16
N THR A 212 9.29 27.81 20.83
CA THR A 212 9.37 28.49 22.13
C THR A 212 9.93 27.55 23.19
N TYR A 213 9.51 26.30 23.20
CA TYR A 213 10.08 25.27 24.08
C TYR A 213 11.58 25.15 23.90
N GLU A 214 12.04 25.07 22.63
CA GLU A 214 13.47 24.95 22.35
C GLU A 214 14.28 26.19 22.71
N MET A 215 13.76 27.39 22.49
CA MET A 215 14.39 28.61 22.94
C MET A 215 14.64 28.62 24.47
N LEU A 216 13.71 28.06 25.23
CA LEU A 216 13.77 28.00 26.70
C LEU A 216 14.71 26.92 27.23
N ILE A 217 14.76 25.73 26.56
CA ILE A 217 15.43 24.53 27.06
C ILE A 217 16.72 24.19 26.28
N GLY A 218 16.83 24.67 25.03
CA GLY A 218 17.96 24.37 24.16
C GLY A 218 17.81 23.15 23.27
N GLY A 219 16.62 22.49 23.32
CA GLY A 219 16.26 21.37 22.45
C GLY A 219 14.76 21.30 22.23
N PRO A 220 14.30 20.74 21.13
CA PRO A 220 12.86 20.64 20.81
C PRO A 220 12.15 19.68 21.78
N PRO A 221 10.81 19.77 21.93
CA PRO A 221 10.05 18.99 22.90
C PRO A 221 10.12 17.47 22.64
N PHE A 222 10.35 17.07 21.37
CA PHE A 222 10.45 15.68 20.99
C PHE A 222 11.72 15.42 20.18
N THR A 223 12.53 14.46 20.64
CA THR A 223 13.77 14.01 20.00
C THR A 223 13.79 12.51 19.84
N GLY A 224 14.55 12.00 18.86
CA GLY A 224 14.67 10.56 18.62
C GLY A 224 15.79 10.22 17.66
N PRO A 225 16.21 8.96 17.59
CA PRO A 225 17.31 8.52 16.70
C PRO A 225 16.93 8.53 15.22
N THR A 226 15.64 8.50 14.90
CA THR A 226 15.11 8.53 13.51
C THR A 226 13.95 9.50 13.38
N ALA A 227 13.68 9.97 12.16
CA ALA A 227 12.52 10.82 11.88
C ALA A 227 11.20 10.15 12.31
N GLN A 228 11.05 8.84 12.07
CA GLN A 228 9.87 8.07 12.48
C GLN A 228 9.71 8.01 14.02
N ALA A 229 10.82 7.85 14.76
CA ALA A 229 10.79 7.87 16.23
C ALA A 229 10.34 9.24 16.77
N ILE A 230 10.75 10.33 16.11
CA ILE A 230 10.32 11.69 16.45
C ILE A 230 8.83 11.87 16.15
N VAL A 231 8.37 11.47 14.95
CA VAL A 231 6.96 11.51 14.56
C VAL A 231 6.08 10.73 15.54
N ALA A 232 6.50 9.53 15.93
CA ALA A 232 5.78 8.73 16.93
C ALA A 232 5.63 9.49 18.25
N LYS A 233 6.68 10.17 18.74
CA LYS A 233 6.62 10.99 19.95
C LYS A 233 5.76 12.25 19.77
N VAL A 234 5.79 12.89 18.61
CA VAL A 234 4.91 14.03 18.28
C VAL A 234 3.44 13.61 18.39
N LEU A 235 3.11 12.41 17.91
CA LEU A 235 1.74 11.89 17.91
C LEU A 235 1.25 11.45 19.31
N THR A 236 2.11 10.77 20.08
CA THR A 236 1.68 10.05 21.29
C THR A 236 2.38 10.48 22.57
N GLY A 237 3.55 11.11 22.48
CA GLY A 237 4.35 11.50 23.64
C GLY A 237 3.84 12.78 24.27
N GLU A 238 3.92 12.90 25.59
CA GLU A 238 3.74 14.17 26.28
C GLU A 238 5.06 14.92 26.34
N PRO A 239 5.08 16.26 26.10
CA PRO A 239 6.29 17.04 26.27
C PRO A 239 6.66 17.11 27.76
N GLU A 240 7.96 17.00 28.07
CA GLU A 240 8.45 17.22 29.43
C GLU A 240 8.18 18.68 29.83
N PRO A 241 7.63 18.94 31.03
CA PRO A 241 7.42 20.31 31.47
C PRO A 241 8.75 21.10 31.47
N PRO A 242 8.81 22.29 30.84
CA PRO A 242 10.05 23.07 30.76
C PRO A 242 10.70 23.38 32.11
N SER A 243 9.91 23.50 33.20
CA SER A 243 10.42 23.72 34.55
C SER A 243 11.23 22.57 35.13
N VAL A 244 11.08 21.34 34.62
CA VAL A 244 11.91 20.19 35.03
C VAL A 244 13.37 20.41 34.65
N SER A 245 13.61 20.88 33.43
CA SER A 245 14.96 21.15 32.93
C SER A 245 15.47 22.55 33.33
N ARG A 246 14.58 23.55 33.50
CA ARG A 246 14.94 24.94 33.86
C ARG A 246 13.96 25.52 34.88
N LYS A 247 14.28 25.40 36.17
CA LYS A 247 13.41 25.76 37.30
C LYS A 247 13.01 27.25 37.35
N THR A 248 13.71 28.14 36.65
CA THR A 248 13.45 29.58 36.60
C THR A 248 12.34 30.00 35.66
N ILE A 249 11.79 29.08 34.87
CA ILE A 249 10.67 29.35 33.95
C ILE A 249 9.40 29.67 34.75
N PRO A 250 8.76 30.82 34.48
CA PRO A 250 7.54 31.19 35.15
C PRO A 250 6.40 30.21 34.83
N PRO A 251 5.51 29.90 35.83
CA PRO A 251 4.42 28.94 35.65
C PRO A 251 3.50 29.25 34.46
N HIS A 252 3.22 30.54 34.21
CA HIS A 252 2.36 30.96 33.09
C HIS A 252 3.03 30.71 31.72
N VAL A 253 4.36 30.86 31.61
CA VAL A 253 5.10 30.58 30.38
C VAL A 253 5.09 29.06 30.09
N GLU A 254 5.35 28.24 31.12
CA GLU A 254 5.23 26.79 31.01
C GLU A 254 3.82 26.37 30.61
N ALA A 255 2.80 26.87 31.29
CA ALA A 255 1.42 26.55 31.00
C ALA A 255 1.03 26.93 29.57
N ALA A 256 1.45 28.11 29.08
CA ALA A 256 1.19 28.54 27.71
C ALA A 256 1.89 27.63 26.68
N VAL A 257 3.16 27.29 26.89
CA VAL A 257 3.92 26.41 25.99
C VAL A 257 3.29 25.01 25.93
N LEU A 258 2.95 24.41 27.07
CA LEU A 258 2.33 23.10 27.12
C LEU A 258 0.94 23.09 26.48
N GLN A 259 0.12 24.15 26.64
CA GLN A 259 -1.16 24.25 25.96
C GLN A 259 -1.00 24.39 24.43
N ALA A 260 0.00 25.13 23.95
CA ALA A 260 0.30 25.20 22.52
C ALA A 260 0.70 23.84 21.93
N LEU A 261 1.31 22.96 22.75
CA LEU A 261 1.76 21.61 22.37
C LEU A 261 0.70 20.51 22.59
N GLU A 262 -0.56 20.86 22.88
CA GLU A 262 -1.64 19.89 22.97
C GLU A 262 -1.84 19.14 21.65
N LYS A 263 -2.19 17.84 21.75
CA LYS A 263 -2.26 16.96 20.58
C LYS A 263 -3.44 17.31 19.69
N LEU A 264 -4.60 17.56 20.30
CA LEU A 264 -5.80 17.96 19.57
C LEU A 264 -5.76 19.45 19.23
N PRO A 265 -5.96 19.85 17.98
CA PRO A 265 -6.02 21.27 17.61
C PRO A 265 -7.06 22.06 18.41
N ALA A 266 -8.16 21.42 18.84
CA ALA A 266 -9.22 22.06 19.62
C ALA A 266 -8.77 22.51 21.02
N ASP A 267 -7.79 21.83 21.61
CA ASP A 267 -7.30 22.10 22.97
C ASP A 267 -6.17 23.14 22.99
N ARG A 268 -5.64 23.52 21.82
CA ARG A 268 -4.67 24.59 21.65
C ARG A 268 -5.35 25.96 21.65
N PHE A 269 -4.55 27.02 21.68
CA PHE A 269 -5.06 28.38 21.46
C PHE A 269 -5.74 28.51 20.09
N ALA A 270 -6.83 29.30 20.04
CA ALA A 270 -7.58 29.50 18.81
C ALA A 270 -6.80 30.34 17.79
N SER A 271 -5.89 31.21 18.24
CA SER A 271 -5.01 32.05 17.40
C SER A 271 -3.60 32.14 17.97
N ALA A 272 -2.65 32.54 17.13
CA ALA A 272 -1.29 32.84 17.54
C ALA A 272 -1.24 34.05 18.50
N ALA A 273 -2.13 35.02 18.31
CA ALA A 273 -2.27 36.16 19.22
C ALA A 273 -2.66 35.77 20.64
N GLU A 274 -3.58 34.79 20.81
CA GLU A 274 -3.93 34.26 22.14
C GLU A 274 -2.75 33.57 22.81
N PHE A 275 -1.94 32.82 22.07
CA PHE A 275 -0.70 32.20 22.57
C PHE A 275 0.28 33.29 23.08
N ALA A 276 0.54 34.32 22.28
CA ALA A 276 1.40 35.43 22.67
C ALA A 276 0.87 36.16 23.93
N ALA A 277 -0.43 36.40 24.02
CA ALA A 277 -1.06 37.00 25.19
C ALA A 277 -0.89 36.14 26.47
N ALA A 278 -1.01 34.80 26.32
CA ALA A 278 -0.81 33.87 27.43
C ALA A 278 0.66 33.86 27.92
N LEU A 279 1.64 33.88 26.98
CA LEU A 279 3.06 33.96 27.33
C LEU A 279 3.43 35.24 28.13
N GLY A 280 2.76 36.37 27.87
CA GLY A 280 2.97 37.64 28.53
C GLY A 280 2.12 37.88 29.79
N ASN A 281 1.20 36.99 30.15
CA ASN A 281 0.24 37.19 31.23
C ASN A 281 0.60 36.36 32.48
N PRO A 282 1.15 36.99 33.54
CA PRO A 282 1.50 36.28 34.78
C PRO A 282 0.33 35.61 35.49
N ALA A 283 -0.93 36.02 35.21
CA ALA A 283 -2.14 35.42 35.77
C ALA A 283 -2.66 34.23 34.93
N PHE A 284 -2.05 33.91 33.81
CA PHE A 284 -2.45 32.78 32.97
C PHE A 284 -2.19 31.47 33.73
N ALA A 285 -3.26 30.69 33.91
CA ALA A 285 -3.22 29.35 34.49
C ALA A 285 -3.91 28.41 33.49
N SER A 286 -3.26 27.34 33.14
CA SER A 286 -3.85 26.28 32.34
C SER A 286 -5.04 25.69 33.08
N THR A 287 -6.11 25.36 32.37
CA THR A 287 -7.33 24.71 32.91
C THR A 287 -7.07 23.33 33.55
N ARG A 288 -5.82 22.83 33.51
CA ARG A 288 -5.38 21.58 34.15
C ARG A 288 -4.98 21.71 35.63
N SER A 289 -5.17 22.85 36.28
CA SER A 289 -4.86 23.00 37.71
C SER A 289 -5.89 22.24 38.54
N THR A 290 -5.56 21.03 38.94
CA THR A 290 -6.25 20.33 40.05
C THR A 290 -6.02 21.08 41.36
N GLY A 291 -6.85 22.05 41.60
CA GLY A 291 -6.80 22.84 42.83
C GLY A 291 -7.28 22.03 44.02
N VAL A 292 -6.37 21.55 44.82
CA VAL A 292 -6.67 21.14 46.22
C VAL A 292 -6.91 22.40 47.05
N ARG A 293 -8.17 22.81 47.19
CA ARG A 293 -8.55 23.85 48.14
C ARG A 293 -8.50 23.27 49.56
N ARG A 294 -7.55 23.72 50.39
CA ARG A 294 -7.56 23.47 51.83
C ARG A 294 -8.69 24.27 52.45
N LEU A 295 -9.70 23.58 52.99
CA LEU A 295 -10.72 24.14 53.86
C LEU A 295 -10.22 24.11 55.30
N ALA A 296 -10.40 25.24 56.03
CA ALA A 296 -10.07 25.37 57.43
C ALA A 296 -11.06 24.58 58.33
N PRO A 297 -10.66 24.04 59.47
CA PRO A 297 -11.49 23.16 60.29
C PRO A 297 -12.53 23.93 61.07
N VAL A 298 -13.80 23.60 60.92
CA VAL A 298 -14.89 23.99 61.81
C VAL A 298 -15.05 22.91 62.88
N ARG A 299 -14.99 23.32 64.20
CA ARG A 299 -15.21 22.42 65.33
C ARG A 299 -16.71 22.21 65.53
N MET A 300 -17.17 20.98 65.44
CA MET A 300 -18.52 20.56 65.78
C MET A 300 -18.51 19.44 66.86
N GLY A 301 -19.49 19.47 67.78
CA GLY A 301 -19.53 18.64 68.96
C GLY A 301 -19.96 17.19 68.76
N ALA A 302 -19.62 16.37 69.75
CA ALA A 302 -19.50 14.92 69.71
C ALA A 302 -20.80 14.07 69.56
N LYS A 303 -21.99 14.62 69.43
CA LYS A 303 -23.25 13.85 69.29
C LYS A 303 -23.82 13.86 67.83
N ALA A 304 -23.19 14.55 66.88
CA ALA A 304 -23.67 14.63 65.51
C ALA A 304 -22.95 13.64 64.57
N TRP A 305 -22.16 12.71 65.08
CA TRP A 305 -21.24 11.88 64.26
C TRP A 305 -21.85 10.61 63.70
N VAL A 306 -22.91 10.05 64.28
CA VAL A 306 -23.45 8.74 63.84
C VAL A 306 -24.01 8.74 62.39
N PRO A 307 -24.79 9.78 62.00
CA PRO A 307 -25.17 9.80 60.54
C PRO A 307 -24.03 10.07 59.59
N TRP A 308 -23.02 10.84 60.07
CA TRP A 308 -21.84 11.17 59.25
C TRP A 308 -20.87 9.99 59.14
N VAL A 309 -20.73 9.13 60.12
CA VAL A 309 -19.93 7.88 60.06
C VAL A 309 -20.56 6.89 59.08
N LEU A 310 -21.90 6.78 59.08
CA LEU A 310 -22.59 5.93 58.09
C LEU A 310 -22.52 6.52 56.65
N LEU A 311 -22.58 7.84 56.54
CA LEU A 311 -22.38 8.52 55.27
C LEU A 311 -20.93 8.41 54.76
N LEU A 312 -19.94 8.55 55.68
CA LEU A 312 -18.53 8.34 55.36
C LEU A 312 -18.21 6.86 55.03
N ALA A 313 -18.85 5.92 55.69
CA ALA A 313 -18.72 4.49 55.36
C ALA A 313 -19.36 4.19 53.98
N ALA A 314 -20.51 4.80 53.67
CA ALA A 314 -21.13 4.67 52.34
C ALA A 314 -20.30 5.39 51.26
N ILE A 315 -19.81 6.59 51.54
CA ILE A 315 -18.91 7.34 50.65
C ILE A 315 -17.56 6.60 50.52
N GLY A 316 -17.04 6.03 51.64
CA GLY A 316 -15.82 5.18 51.59
C GLY A 316 -16.00 3.91 50.76
N PHE A 317 -17.17 3.28 50.86
CA PHE A 317 -17.48 2.10 50.01
C PHE A 317 -17.68 2.49 48.54
N ILE A 318 -18.39 3.58 48.27
CA ILE A 318 -18.54 4.13 46.93
C ILE A 318 -17.17 4.64 46.38
N GLY A 319 -16.38 5.29 47.23
CA GLY A 319 -15.03 5.75 46.91
C GLY A 319 -14.07 4.57 46.65
N PHE A 320 -14.16 3.50 47.46
CA PHE A 320 -13.36 2.28 47.24
C PHE A 320 -13.76 1.56 45.96
N ASP A 321 -15.06 1.50 45.63
CA ASP A 321 -15.55 0.94 44.36
C ASP A 321 -15.18 1.85 43.15
N GLN A 322 -15.13 3.16 43.34
CA GLN A 322 -14.71 4.13 42.32
C GLN A 322 -13.18 4.26 42.19
N LEU A 323 -12.42 4.12 43.32
CA LEU A 323 -10.94 4.11 43.24
C LEU A 323 -10.39 2.79 42.74
N GLY A 324 -11.15 1.68 42.84
CA GLY A 324 -10.83 0.40 42.23
C GLY A 324 -11.07 0.39 40.71
N ARG A 325 -11.84 1.34 40.21
CA ARG A 325 -12.02 1.56 38.78
C ARG A 325 -11.02 2.63 38.36
N THR A 326 -9.80 2.23 38.03
CA THR A 326 -8.96 3.05 37.16
C THR A 326 -9.80 3.40 35.94
N PRO A 327 -10.05 4.69 35.62
CA PRO A 327 -10.70 5.04 34.37
C PRO A 327 -9.92 4.33 33.27
N ALA A 328 -10.60 3.50 32.50
CA ALA A 328 -9.98 2.85 31.35
C ALA A 328 -9.33 3.97 30.52
N ALA A 329 -8.04 3.85 30.29
CA ALA A 329 -7.35 4.80 29.44
C ALA A 329 -8.14 4.89 28.13
N PRO A 330 -8.39 6.08 27.59
CA PRO A 330 -9.14 6.22 26.35
C PRO A 330 -8.50 5.31 25.31
N ASP A 331 -9.33 4.56 24.59
CA ASP A 331 -8.85 3.63 23.57
C ASP A 331 -7.91 4.37 22.62
N PRO A 332 -6.73 3.81 22.33
CA PRO A 332 -5.78 4.46 21.45
C PRO A 332 -6.41 4.63 20.05
N PRO A 333 -6.18 5.77 19.39
CA PRO A 333 -6.75 6.04 18.07
C PRO A 333 -6.29 5.00 17.04
N VAL A 334 -7.10 4.81 15.99
CA VAL A 334 -6.72 4.00 14.85
C VAL A 334 -5.53 4.68 14.16
N GLN A 335 -4.43 3.95 14.02
CA GLN A 335 -3.22 4.43 13.35
C GLN A 335 -3.02 3.66 12.06
N ARG A 336 -2.62 4.36 10.98
CA ARG A 336 -2.34 3.78 9.68
C ARG A 336 -1.01 4.29 9.15
N PHE A 337 -0.21 3.39 8.61
CA PHE A 337 1.05 3.71 7.94
C PHE A 337 1.41 2.64 6.93
N ASP A 338 2.20 3.02 5.94
CA ASP A 338 2.70 2.09 4.95
C ASP A 338 4.11 1.61 5.31
N ILE A 339 4.35 0.33 5.12
CA ILE A 339 5.67 -0.27 5.21
C ILE A 339 6.17 -0.57 3.80
N LEU A 340 7.34 -0.04 3.48
CA LEU A 340 8.00 -0.30 2.21
C LEU A 340 8.71 -1.65 2.28
N LEU A 341 8.61 -2.42 1.21
CA LEU A 341 9.35 -3.66 1.04
C LEU A 341 10.48 -3.44 0.02
N PRO A 342 11.70 -3.91 0.32
CA PRO A 342 12.81 -3.76 -0.61
C PRO A 342 12.61 -4.61 -1.87
N ASP A 343 13.22 -4.19 -2.96
CA ASP A 343 13.09 -4.83 -4.28
C ASP A 343 13.49 -6.31 -4.31
N HIS A 344 14.45 -6.70 -3.46
CA HIS A 344 14.90 -8.10 -3.35
C HIS A 344 13.96 -8.99 -2.52
N ALA A 345 12.90 -8.42 -1.99
CA ALA A 345 11.87 -9.11 -1.21
C ALA A 345 10.49 -8.46 -1.45
N ALA A 346 10.23 -8.04 -2.68
CA ALA A 346 8.97 -7.39 -3.06
C ALA A 346 7.79 -8.36 -2.85
N TYR A 347 6.65 -7.85 -2.38
CA TYR A 347 5.43 -8.67 -2.23
C TYR A 347 4.99 -9.21 -3.59
N ALA A 348 4.90 -10.52 -3.71
CA ALA A 348 4.64 -11.20 -4.99
C ALA A 348 3.22 -10.96 -5.54
N GLY A 349 2.28 -10.49 -4.73
CA GLY A 349 0.99 -9.92 -5.14
C GLY A 349 0.09 -10.73 -6.08
N ASN A 350 0.20 -12.06 -6.11
CA ASN A 350 -0.65 -12.93 -6.92
C ASN A 350 -1.73 -13.64 -6.07
N ILE A 351 -2.63 -14.35 -6.74
CA ILE A 351 -3.78 -15.08 -6.18
C ILE A 351 -3.41 -16.02 -5.01
N LEU A 352 -2.18 -16.52 -5.01
CA LEU A 352 -1.67 -17.47 -4.02
C LEU A 352 -0.80 -16.80 -2.95
N SER A 353 -0.67 -15.47 -3.00
CA SER A 353 0.14 -14.70 -2.06
C SER A 353 -0.72 -14.29 -0.87
N VAL A 354 -0.73 -15.13 0.14
CA VAL A 354 -1.34 -14.82 1.44
C VAL A 354 -0.23 -14.39 2.38
N MET A 355 -0.53 -13.46 3.26
CA MET A 355 0.36 -13.03 4.34
C MET A 355 -0.19 -13.48 5.68
N ALA A 356 0.67 -13.60 6.67
CA ALA A 356 0.29 -13.92 8.04
C ALA A 356 1.03 -13.03 9.03
N LEU A 357 0.35 -12.63 10.11
CA LEU A 357 0.95 -11.97 11.27
C LEU A 357 1.12 -12.97 12.41
N SER A 358 2.22 -12.84 13.16
CA SER A 358 2.34 -13.54 14.43
C SER A 358 1.22 -13.14 15.39
N PRO A 359 0.83 -13.99 16.35
CA PRO A 359 -0.27 -13.67 17.26
C PRO A 359 -0.10 -12.35 18.02
N ASP A 360 1.14 -12.01 18.39
CA ASP A 360 1.51 -10.74 19.03
C ASP A 360 1.67 -9.56 18.06
N GLY A 361 1.56 -9.81 16.75
CA GLY A 361 1.68 -8.80 15.69
C GLY A 361 3.08 -8.27 15.43
N LYS A 362 4.13 -8.90 15.98
CA LYS A 362 5.52 -8.42 15.81
C LYS A 362 6.20 -8.91 14.55
N LEU A 363 5.72 -9.99 13.95
CA LEU A 363 6.31 -10.60 12.77
C LEU A 363 5.28 -10.71 11.65
N LEU A 364 5.68 -10.34 10.46
CA LEU A 364 4.93 -10.51 9.22
C LEU A 364 5.61 -11.57 8.36
N ALA A 365 4.89 -12.63 8.02
CA ALA A 365 5.30 -13.60 7.01
C ALA A 365 4.54 -13.33 5.71
N TYR A 366 5.23 -13.30 4.57
CA TYR A 366 4.60 -13.05 3.28
C TYR A 366 5.36 -13.73 2.14
N ASN A 367 4.66 -13.97 1.03
CA ASN A 367 5.29 -14.40 -0.20
C ASN A 367 5.97 -13.20 -0.87
N GLY A 368 7.27 -13.29 -1.04
CA GLY A 368 8.06 -12.29 -1.75
C GLY A 368 8.74 -12.87 -2.98
N GLU A 369 9.13 -11.96 -3.85
CA GLU A 369 9.88 -12.25 -5.07
C GLU A 369 11.20 -11.50 -5.02
N ASP A 370 12.31 -12.18 -5.28
CA ASP A 370 13.63 -11.57 -5.34
C ASP A 370 13.87 -10.87 -6.71
N THR A 371 15.02 -10.22 -6.84
CA THR A 371 15.38 -9.50 -8.08
C THR A 371 15.55 -10.41 -9.29
N THR A 372 15.61 -11.72 -9.09
CA THR A 372 15.73 -12.73 -10.18
C THR A 372 14.38 -13.37 -10.53
N GLY A 373 13.30 -13.00 -9.80
CA GLY A 373 11.96 -13.56 -10.00
C GLY A 373 11.70 -14.85 -9.22
N HIS A 374 12.61 -15.29 -8.36
CA HIS A 374 12.39 -16.44 -7.50
C HIS A 374 11.47 -16.09 -6.35
N ARG A 375 10.47 -16.92 -6.13
CA ARG A 375 9.46 -16.75 -5.07
C ARG A 375 9.77 -17.61 -3.87
N ARG A 376 9.71 -17.00 -2.70
CA ARG A 376 9.85 -17.65 -1.39
C ARG A 376 9.11 -16.90 -0.31
N LEU A 377 9.05 -17.48 0.88
CA LEU A 377 8.55 -16.77 2.04
C LEU A 377 9.63 -15.88 2.64
N TYR A 378 9.20 -14.71 3.10
CA TYR A 378 10.01 -13.77 3.87
C TYR A 378 9.37 -13.55 5.24
N LEU A 379 10.20 -13.40 6.24
CA LEU A 379 9.83 -12.93 7.58
C LEU A 379 10.34 -11.52 7.77
N ARG A 380 9.46 -10.62 8.18
CA ARG A 380 9.81 -9.24 8.51
C ARG A 380 9.37 -8.92 9.93
N ALA A 381 10.31 -8.52 10.78
CA ALA A 381 9.97 -7.94 12.06
C ALA A 381 9.36 -6.56 11.85
N MET A 382 8.27 -6.23 12.59
CA MET A 382 7.54 -4.98 12.39
C MET A 382 8.35 -3.73 12.82
N ASP A 383 9.41 -3.93 13.59
CA ASP A 383 10.38 -2.92 14.00
C ASP A 383 11.65 -2.88 13.11
N SER A 384 11.72 -3.73 12.08
CA SER A 384 12.85 -3.79 11.13
C SER A 384 12.40 -3.41 9.72
N ALA A 385 13.26 -2.75 8.96
CA ALA A 385 13.02 -2.46 7.54
C ALA A 385 13.33 -3.67 6.66
N GLU A 386 14.28 -4.53 7.09
CA GLU A 386 14.80 -5.63 6.27
C GLU A 386 14.04 -6.94 6.54
N PRO A 387 13.41 -7.55 5.52
CA PRO A 387 12.84 -8.87 5.59
C PRO A 387 13.94 -9.94 5.42
N VAL A 388 13.81 -11.03 6.15
CA VAL A 388 14.73 -12.17 6.10
C VAL A 388 14.08 -13.29 5.29
N PRO A 389 14.75 -13.87 4.28
CA PRO A 389 14.22 -15.00 3.54
C PRO A 389 14.15 -16.25 4.45
N VAL A 390 13.03 -16.97 4.36
CA VAL A 390 12.86 -18.25 5.07
C VAL A 390 13.56 -19.35 4.27
N ALA A 391 14.59 -19.95 4.85
CA ALA A 391 15.36 -20.99 4.18
C ALA A 391 14.47 -22.20 3.81
N GLY A 392 14.66 -22.74 2.62
CA GLY A 392 13.92 -23.90 2.10
C GLY A 392 12.43 -23.68 1.87
N SER A 393 12.01 -22.41 1.76
CA SER A 393 10.62 -22.04 1.48
C SER A 393 10.38 -21.65 0.01
N GLU A 394 11.23 -22.09 -0.90
CA GLU A 394 11.08 -21.86 -2.33
C GLU A 394 9.71 -22.40 -2.78
N ASN A 395 8.93 -21.52 -3.46
CA ASN A 395 7.53 -21.78 -3.82
C ASN A 395 6.61 -22.11 -2.62
N GLY A 396 7.02 -21.77 -1.39
CA GLY A 396 6.20 -21.87 -0.18
C GLY A 396 4.99 -20.95 -0.25
N GLN A 397 3.82 -21.41 0.24
CA GLN A 397 2.55 -20.72 0.13
C GLN A 397 1.76 -20.82 1.44
N TYR A 398 0.80 -19.91 1.64
CA TYR A 398 -0.14 -19.92 2.76
C TYR A 398 0.55 -20.03 4.13
N PRO A 399 1.40 -19.05 4.49
CA PRO A 399 2.05 -19.05 5.80
C PRO A 399 1.03 -18.91 6.93
N PHE A 400 1.29 -19.57 8.06
CA PHE A 400 0.53 -19.44 9.31
C PHE A 400 1.44 -19.67 10.52
N PHE A 401 1.23 -18.89 11.57
CA PHE A 401 2.07 -19.00 12.78
C PHE A 401 1.50 -20.02 13.78
N SER A 402 2.38 -20.59 14.60
CA SER A 402 1.99 -21.28 15.83
C SER A 402 1.40 -20.28 16.83
N PRO A 403 0.54 -20.72 17.78
CA PRO A 403 -0.08 -19.84 18.78
C PRO A 403 0.93 -19.11 19.67
N ASP A 404 2.11 -19.68 19.91
CA ASP A 404 3.21 -19.07 20.66
C ASP A 404 4.12 -18.17 19.80
N GLY A 405 3.87 -18.10 18.48
CA GLY A 405 4.65 -17.30 17.52
C GLY A 405 6.06 -17.83 17.23
N ARG A 406 6.44 -19.01 17.73
CA ARG A 406 7.80 -19.55 17.57
C ARG A 406 8.02 -20.33 16.29
N TRP A 407 6.96 -20.78 15.65
CA TRP A 407 7.01 -21.58 14.43
C TRP A 407 6.20 -20.94 13.32
N LEU A 408 6.70 -21.07 12.10
CA LEU A 408 6.01 -20.73 10.87
C LEU A 408 5.66 -22.01 10.13
N GLY A 409 4.35 -22.26 9.94
CA GLY A 409 3.83 -23.32 9.08
C GLY A 409 3.55 -22.78 7.68
N PHE A 410 3.74 -23.60 6.66
CA PHE A 410 3.46 -23.24 5.27
C PHE A 410 3.36 -24.48 4.37
N ARG A 411 2.83 -24.29 3.17
CA ARG A 411 2.71 -25.35 2.17
C ARG A 411 3.81 -25.27 1.11
N ILE A 412 4.37 -26.40 0.70
CA ILE A 412 5.24 -26.56 -0.47
C ILE A 412 4.72 -27.72 -1.31
N GLY A 413 4.14 -27.44 -2.48
CA GLY A 413 3.46 -28.46 -3.29
C GLY A 413 2.30 -29.08 -2.52
N THR A 414 2.37 -30.39 -2.22
CA THR A 414 1.39 -31.12 -1.38
C THR A 414 1.82 -31.23 0.08
N ARG A 415 3.03 -30.83 0.44
CA ARG A 415 3.57 -30.97 1.79
C ARG A 415 3.21 -29.76 2.64
N ILE A 416 2.82 -30.01 3.88
CA ILE A 416 2.76 -29.00 4.95
C ILE A 416 4.05 -29.10 5.74
N ALA A 417 4.79 -28.00 5.78
CA ALA A 417 6.06 -27.87 6.46
C ALA A 417 5.98 -26.81 7.57
N ARG A 418 6.89 -26.90 8.55
CA ARG A 418 7.13 -25.86 9.55
C ARG A 418 8.61 -25.58 9.69
N THR A 419 8.93 -24.36 10.09
CA THR A 419 10.30 -23.95 10.42
C THR A 419 10.30 -23.07 11.67
N PRO A 420 11.34 -23.10 12.52
CA PRO A 420 11.45 -22.16 13.62
C PRO A 420 11.56 -20.73 13.08
N VAL A 421 10.87 -19.77 13.69
CA VAL A 421 10.95 -18.33 13.32
C VAL A 421 12.39 -17.80 13.52
N ALA A 422 13.14 -18.34 14.48
CA ALA A 422 14.54 -18.01 14.71
C ALA A 422 15.51 -18.52 13.63
N GLY A 423 15.01 -19.23 12.61
CA GLY A 423 15.79 -19.85 11.53
C GLY A 423 15.97 -21.35 11.72
N GLY A 424 16.17 -22.03 10.61
CA GLY A 424 16.34 -23.48 10.55
C GLY A 424 15.82 -24.06 9.23
N SER A 425 16.10 -25.34 8.98
CA SER A 425 15.56 -26.03 7.80
C SER A 425 14.10 -26.44 8.04
N PRO A 426 13.22 -26.33 7.04
CA PRO A 426 11.85 -26.77 7.18
C PRO A 426 11.74 -28.28 7.38
N GLU A 427 10.87 -28.71 8.28
CA GLU A 427 10.50 -30.11 8.48
C GLU A 427 9.09 -30.36 7.95
N THR A 428 8.90 -31.44 7.20
CA THR A 428 7.57 -31.85 6.74
C THR A 428 6.78 -32.44 7.89
N ILE A 429 5.56 -31.95 8.09
CA ILE A 429 4.67 -32.42 9.16
C ILE A 429 3.68 -33.44 8.59
N CYS A 430 3.05 -33.16 7.45
CA CYS A 430 2.10 -34.04 6.79
C CYS A 430 1.96 -33.71 5.30
N GLU A 431 1.24 -34.60 4.58
CA GLU A 431 0.91 -34.43 3.17
C GLU A 431 -0.58 -34.18 2.97
N SER A 432 -0.91 -33.21 2.13
CA SER A 432 -2.29 -32.85 1.74
C SER A 432 -2.70 -33.55 0.45
N LYS A 433 -4.00 -33.65 0.23
CA LYS A 433 -4.56 -34.04 -1.06
C LYS A 433 -4.94 -32.78 -1.86
N GLY A 434 -4.04 -32.33 -2.74
CA GLY A 434 -4.20 -31.10 -3.52
C GLY A 434 -3.78 -29.83 -2.79
N ALA A 435 -4.38 -28.70 -3.17
CA ALA A 435 -4.13 -27.41 -2.52
C ALA A 435 -4.62 -27.42 -1.07
N ALA A 436 -3.80 -26.94 -0.14
CA ALA A 436 -4.14 -26.91 1.27
C ALA A 436 -3.80 -25.58 1.93
N ILE A 437 -4.67 -25.15 2.85
CA ILE A 437 -4.50 -23.98 3.72
C ILE A 437 -4.55 -24.48 5.16
N GLY A 438 -3.62 -24.04 6.00
CA GLY A 438 -3.48 -24.52 7.38
C GLY A 438 -3.80 -23.46 8.44
N THR A 439 -4.13 -23.94 9.62
CA THR A 439 -4.20 -23.17 10.87
C THR A 439 -3.63 -23.98 12.00
N TRP A 440 -3.13 -23.32 13.05
CA TRP A 440 -2.53 -23.97 14.20
C TRP A 440 -3.37 -23.76 15.46
N MET A 441 -3.73 -24.85 16.14
CA MET A 441 -4.54 -24.84 17.35
C MET A 441 -3.66 -24.63 18.60
N ASP A 442 -4.23 -24.12 19.69
CA ASP A 442 -3.50 -23.87 20.93
C ASP A 442 -2.92 -25.16 21.56
N ASN A 443 -3.51 -26.33 21.29
CA ASN A 443 -2.99 -27.63 21.71
C ASN A 443 -1.87 -28.19 20.82
N ASN A 444 -1.27 -27.34 19.99
CA ASN A 444 -0.18 -27.66 19.06
C ASN A 444 -0.56 -28.61 17.90
N VAL A 445 -1.84 -28.75 17.60
CA VAL A 445 -2.36 -29.52 16.46
C VAL A 445 -2.53 -28.59 15.25
N ILE A 446 -2.06 -29.04 14.08
CA ILE A 446 -2.29 -28.33 12.82
C ILE A 446 -3.55 -28.91 12.18
N VAL A 447 -4.44 -28.02 11.75
CA VAL A 447 -5.62 -28.37 10.96
C VAL A 447 -5.45 -27.76 9.59
N ILE A 448 -5.70 -28.57 8.55
CA ILE A 448 -5.67 -28.12 7.16
C ILE A 448 -7.03 -28.33 6.52
N VAL A 449 -7.28 -27.52 5.50
CA VAL A 449 -8.35 -27.76 4.54
C VAL A 449 -7.71 -28.20 3.23
N ASP A 450 -8.13 -29.33 2.69
CA ASP A 450 -7.75 -29.83 1.37
C ASP A 450 -8.98 -30.37 0.61
N SER A 451 -8.79 -31.07 -0.52
CA SER A 451 -9.89 -31.59 -1.33
C SER A 451 -10.78 -32.63 -0.62
N LEU A 452 -10.35 -33.19 0.50
CA LEU A 452 -11.10 -34.15 1.30
C LEU A 452 -11.87 -33.50 2.47
N GLY A 453 -11.63 -32.19 2.73
CA GLY A 453 -12.30 -31.44 3.79
C GLY A 453 -11.37 -30.91 4.87
N LEU A 454 -11.90 -30.69 6.07
CA LEU A 454 -11.13 -30.30 7.26
C LEU A 454 -10.45 -31.53 7.86
N ARG A 455 -9.12 -31.50 7.95
CA ARG A 455 -8.32 -32.62 8.41
C ARG A 455 -7.30 -32.16 9.45
N GLN A 456 -7.14 -32.96 10.47
CA GLN A 456 -6.14 -32.77 11.52
C GLN A 456 -4.85 -33.50 11.13
N CYS A 457 -3.73 -32.79 11.24
CA CYS A 457 -2.40 -33.32 11.08
C CYS A 457 -1.78 -33.53 12.46
N ALA A 458 -1.68 -34.78 12.89
CA ALA A 458 -1.07 -35.11 14.19
C ALA A 458 0.46 -35.16 14.10
N PRO A 459 1.20 -34.96 15.22
CA PRO A 459 2.63 -35.26 15.28
C PRO A 459 2.88 -36.70 14.80
N GLY A 460 3.84 -36.87 13.87
CA GLY A 460 4.10 -38.19 13.25
C GLY A 460 3.42 -38.40 11.89
N GLY A 461 2.74 -37.36 11.35
CA GLY A 461 2.23 -37.35 9.97
C GLY A 461 0.88 -38.02 9.76
N GLN A 462 0.26 -38.58 10.79
CA GLN A 462 -1.08 -39.15 10.70
C GLN A 462 -2.12 -38.08 10.43
N MET A 463 -2.97 -38.31 9.40
CA MET A 463 -4.04 -37.42 9.01
C MET A 463 -5.39 -37.99 9.43
N THR A 464 -6.17 -37.23 10.19
CA THR A 464 -7.51 -37.59 10.62
C THR A 464 -8.52 -36.59 10.06
N THR A 465 -9.59 -37.09 9.42
CA THR A 465 -10.68 -36.23 8.94
C THR A 465 -11.57 -35.79 10.11
N LEU A 466 -11.66 -34.49 10.29
CA LEU A 466 -12.56 -33.84 11.25
C LEU A 466 -13.96 -33.63 10.64
N LEU A 467 -13.99 -33.15 9.39
CA LEU A 467 -15.21 -32.90 8.63
C LEU A 467 -14.92 -33.16 7.16
N ALA A 468 -15.60 -34.10 6.55
CA ALA A 468 -15.48 -34.37 5.12
C ALA A 468 -16.26 -33.32 4.31
N SER A 469 -15.73 -32.89 3.17
CA SER A 469 -16.46 -32.05 2.21
C SER A 469 -17.50 -32.85 1.47
N GLY A 470 -18.69 -32.28 1.27
CA GLY A 470 -19.73 -32.85 0.40
C GLY A 470 -19.40 -32.70 -1.08
N PRO A 471 -20.12 -33.38 -1.98
CA PRO A 471 -19.80 -33.35 -3.43
C PRO A 471 -19.92 -31.98 -4.10
N ALA A 472 -20.61 -31.02 -3.48
CA ALA A 472 -20.76 -29.64 -3.95
C ALA A 472 -20.25 -28.61 -2.93
N GLU A 473 -19.47 -29.05 -1.95
CA GLU A 473 -18.95 -28.18 -0.90
C GLU A 473 -17.43 -28.15 -0.94
N VAL A 474 -16.87 -26.94 -0.88
CA VAL A 474 -15.43 -26.72 -0.72
C VAL A 474 -15.21 -25.90 0.55
N PHE A 475 -14.36 -26.41 1.43
CA PHE A 475 -13.96 -25.68 2.62
C PHE A 475 -12.71 -24.87 2.34
N ASN A 476 -12.60 -23.66 2.93
CA ASN A 476 -11.46 -22.77 2.75
C ASN A 476 -11.19 -21.95 4.02
N PHE A 477 -9.97 -21.39 4.13
CA PHE A 477 -9.55 -20.42 5.14
C PHE A 477 -9.86 -20.83 6.58
N PRO A 478 -9.31 -21.95 7.06
CA PRO A 478 -9.51 -22.35 8.44
C PRO A 478 -8.79 -21.38 9.37
N HIS A 479 -9.43 -21.06 10.50
CA HIS A 479 -8.86 -20.21 11.55
C HIS A 479 -9.23 -20.79 12.93
N ALA A 480 -8.21 -21.19 13.71
CA ALA A 480 -8.43 -21.75 15.04
C ALA A 480 -8.89 -20.67 16.02
N LEU A 481 -9.94 -20.96 16.78
CA LEU A 481 -10.41 -20.12 17.86
C LEU A 481 -9.59 -20.35 19.14
N PRO A 482 -9.32 -19.29 19.94
CA PRO A 482 -8.57 -19.40 21.18
C PRO A 482 -9.12 -20.47 22.15
N GLY A 483 -8.23 -21.19 22.81
CA GLY A 483 -8.57 -22.24 23.77
C GLY A 483 -9.19 -23.49 23.13
N ASP A 484 -8.84 -23.76 21.85
CA ASP A 484 -9.33 -24.91 21.08
C ASP A 484 -10.87 -25.03 21.02
N ARG A 485 -11.56 -23.90 21.12
CA ARG A 485 -13.04 -23.81 21.18
C ARG A 485 -13.71 -24.13 19.86
N GLY A 486 -12.95 -24.15 18.77
CA GLY A 486 -13.46 -24.50 17.45
C GLY A 486 -12.58 -23.98 16.33
N ILE A 487 -13.00 -24.21 15.11
CA ILE A 487 -12.33 -23.75 13.89
C ILE A 487 -13.35 -23.00 13.05
N LEU A 488 -13.08 -21.72 12.80
CA LEU A 488 -13.80 -20.91 11.81
C LEU A 488 -13.30 -21.29 10.42
N PHE A 489 -14.18 -21.30 9.43
CA PHE A 489 -13.82 -21.56 8.04
C PHE A 489 -14.91 -21.08 7.10
N THR A 490 -14.57 -21.01 5.82
CA THR A 490 -15.51 -20.70 4.75
C THR A 490 -16.06 -21.98 4.15
N VAL A 491 -17.37 -22.10 4.05
CA VAL A 491 -18.09 -23.13 3.29
C VAL A 491 -18.53 -22.50 1.98
N GLN A 492 -18.04 -23.05 0.90
CA GLN A 492 -18.39 -22.61 -0.43
C GLN A 492 -19.24 -23.64 -1.13
N ARG A 493 -20.37 -23.18 -1.68
CA ARG A 493 -21.33 -23.97 -2.46
C ARG A 493 -21.63 -23.19 -3.73
N ASP A 494 -21.41 -23.78 -4.89
CA ASP A 494 -21.63 -23.15 -6.20
C ASP A 494 -21.18 -21.67 -6.25
N SER A 495 -22.11 -20.73 -6.26
CA SER A 495 -21.86 -19.29 -6.33
C SER A 495 -21.90 -18.57 -4.98
N SER A 496 -22.11 -19.27 -3.86
CA SER A 496 -22.23 -18.68 -2.52
C SER A 496 -21.11 -19.12 -1.59
N SER A 497 -20.68 -18.19 -0.74
CA SER A 497 -19.74 -18.46 0.35
C SER A 497 -20.36 -18.04 1.67
N GLU A 498 -20.33 -18.92 2.64
CA GLU A 498 -20.86 -18.70 3.99
C GLU A 498 -19.81 -19.06 5.03
N LEU A 499 -19.80 -18.32 6.14
CA LEU A 499 -18.93 -18.63 7.26
C LEU A 499 -19.54 -19.68 8.17
N ALA A 500 -18.72 -20.61 8.64
CA ALA A 500 -19.11 -21.65 9.57
C ALA A 500 -18.08 -21.83 10.69
N VAL A 501 -18.50 -22.45 11.79
CA VAL A 501 -17.64 -22.88 12.87
C VAL A 501 -17.78 -24.40 13.09
N LEU A 502 -16.65 -25.10 13.20
CA LEU A 502 -16.57 -26.51 13.59
C LEU A 502 -16.22 -26.61 15.06
N GLU A 503 -17.04 -27.27 15.85
CA GLU A 503 -16.67 -27.72 17.19
C GLU A 503 -15.86 -29.02 17.08
N VAL A 504 -14.57 -28.96 17.42
CA VAL A 504 -13.63 -30.07 17.16
C VAL A 504 -13.98 -31.35 17.92
N ARG A 505 -14.47 -31.24 19.17
CA ARG A 505 -14.81 -32.41 20.01
C ARG A 505 -16.04 -33.17 19.52
N SER A 506 -17.09 -32.46 19.19
CA SER A 506 -18.36 -33.05 18.70
C SER A 506 -18.36 -33.28 17.19
N LYS A 507 -17.39 -32.75 16.47
CA LYS A 507 -17.33 -32.67 14.98
C LYS A 507 -18.60 -32.05 14.37
N ARG A 508 -19.26 -31.18 15.12
CA ARG A 508 -20.47 -30.48 14.68
C ARG A 508 -20.12 -29.18 13.99
N MET A 509 -20.51 -29.04 12.74
CA MET A 509 -20.48 -27.78 12.00
C MET A 509 -21.74 -26.98 12.28
N THR A 510 -21.56 -25.68 12.53
CA THR A 510 -22.65 -24.70 12.68
C THR A 510 -22.43 -23.55 11.71
N PRO A 511 -23.33 -23.34 10.73
CA PRO A 511 -23.31 -22.12 9.89
C PRO A 511 -23.52 -20.88 10.76
N LEU A 512 -22.85 -19.77 10.40
CA LEU A 512 -22.96 -18.52 11.14
C LEU A 512 -23.99 -17.55 10.55
N GLY A 513 -24.61 -17.89 9.41
CA GLY A 513 -25.57 -17.02 8.71
C GLY A 513 -24.90 -15.76 8.10
N ILE A 514 -23.60 -15.80 7.89
CA ILE A 514 -22.81 -14.66 7.34
C ILE A 514 -22.31 -15.06 5.97
N ALA A 515 -22.79 -14.35 4.94
CA ALA A 515 -22.22 -14.44 3.60
C ALA A 515 -20.84 -13.76 3.57
N GLY A 516 -19.80 -14.49 3.19
CA GLY A 516 -18.43 -13.97 3.17
C GLY A 516 -17.37 -15.07 3.16
N SER A 517 -16.10 -14.66 3.25
CA SER A 517 -14.95 -15.56 3.20
C SER A 517 -13.81 -15.07 4.12
N ASP A 518 -12.81 -15.93 4.32
CA ASP A 518 -11.56 -15.65 5.07
C ASP A 518 -11.81 -15.13 6.50
N PRO A 519 -12.51 -15.90 7.37
CA PRO A 519 -12.82 -15.49 8.72
C PRO A 519 -11.60 -15.47 9.63
N ARG A 520 -11.44 -14.40 10.42
CA ARG A 520 -10.37 -14.22 11.41
C ARG A 520 -10.96 -13.73 12.73
N TYR A 521 -10.61 -14.37 13.83
CA TYR A 521 -10.99 -13.91 15.16
C TYR A 521 -9.89 -13.02 15.74
N VAL A 522 -10.28 -11.93 16.41
CA VAL A 522 -9.38 -11.04 17.14
C VAL A 522 -9.78 -10.96 18.61
N ASP A 523 -8.79 -10.81 19.51
CA ASP A 523 -9.01 -10.86 20.98
C ASP A 523 -9.85 -9.69 21.50
N THR A 524 -10.12 -8.68 20.67
CA THR A 524 -11.12 -7.63 20.94
C THR A 524 -12.56 -8.13 20.87
N GLY A 525 -12.77 -9.43 20.62
CA GLY A 525 -14.10 -10.06 20.54
C GLY A 525 -14.81 -9.85 19.21
N HIS A 526 -14.06 -9.70 18.11
CA HIS A 526 -14.64 -9.52 16.78
C HIS A 526 -14.23 -10.64 15.82
N LEU A 527 -15.16 -10.97 14.93
CA LEU A 527 -14.94 -11.78 13.74
C LEU A 527 -14.75 -10.83 12.55
N VAL A 528 -13.59 -10.92 11.92
CA VAL A 528 -13.20 -10.14 10.72
C VAL A 528 -13.29 -11.04 9.50
N TYR A 529 -13.88 -10.57 8.40
CA TYR A 529 -14.09 -11.37 7.20
C TYR A 529 -14.24 -10.51 5.94
N ALA A 530 -13.99 -11.10 4.77
CA ALA A 530 -14.27 -10.48 3.48
C ALA A 530 -15.74 -10.74 3.08
N GLY A 531 -16.47 -9.67 2.79
CA GLY A 531 -17.83 -9.75 2.27
C GLY A 531 -17.89 -10.12 0.77
N PRO A 532 -19.07 -10.48 0.26
CA PRO A 532 -19.25 -10.85 -1.16
C PRO A 532 -18.93 -9.69 -2.14
N ASP A 533 -19.00 -8.48 -1.65
CA ASP A 533 -18.70 -7.23 -2.38
C ASP A 533 -17.21 -6.83 -2.32
N GLY A 534 -16.36 -7.68 -1.74
CA GLY A 534 -14.93 -7.41 -1.57
C GLY A 534 -14.58 -6.44 -0.45
N LEU A 535 -15.56 -6.01 0.36
CA LEU A 535 -15.29 -5.15 1.53
C LEU A 535 -15.02 -6.00 2.76
N VAL A 536 -14.05 -5.59 3.55
CA VAL A 536 -13.78 -6.22 4.85
C VAL A 536 -14.78 -5.72 5.88
N ARG A 537 -15.29 -6.65 6.67
CA ARG A 537 -16.27 -6.41 7.73
C ARG A 537 -15.78 -6.96 9.06
N ALA A 538 -16.23 -6.36 10.13
CA ALA A 538 -16.04 -6.86 11.48
C ALA A 538 -17.38 -6.91 12.20
N VAL A 539 -17.68 -8.04 12.86
CA VAL A 539 -18.88 -8.23 13.68
C VAL A 539 -18.48 -8.74 15.06
N ARG A 540 -19.18 -8.34 16.11
CA ARG A 540 -18.94 -8.91 17.44
C ARG A 540 -19.18 -10.42 17.43
N PHE A 541 -18.31 -11.17 18.11
CA PHE A 541 -18.35 -12.62 18.14
C PHE A 541 -18.23 -13.15 19.58
N ASP A 542 -19.29 -13.80 20.04
CA ASP A 542 -19.29 -14.47 21.34
C ASP A 542 -18.51 -15.78 21.24
N LEU A 543 -17.33 -15.80 21.85
CA LEU A 543 -16.41 -16.94 21.82
C LEU A 543 -16.97 -18.17 22.59
N GLN A 544 -17.86 -17.98 23.60
CA GLN A 544 -18.46 -19.06 24.35
C GLN A 544 -19.58 -19.73 23.56
N ARG A 545 -20.45 -18.92 22.98
CA ARG A 545 -21.58 -19.39 22.15
C ARG A 545 -21.15 -19.74 20.73
N ARG A 546 -19.98 -19.28 20.31
CA ARG A 546 -19.43 -19.39 18.96
C ARG A 546 -20.39 -18.82 17.91
N SER A 547 -20.95 -17.68 18.20
CA SER A 547 -21.95 -17.03 17.36
C SER A 547 -21.69 -15.54 17.19
N PRO A 548 -22.01 -14.96 16.02
CA PRO A 548 -21.95 -13.52 15.83
C PRO A 548 -23.07 -12.81 16.62
N SER A 549 -22.87 -11.56 16.97
CA SER A 549 -23.87 -10.71 17.65
C SER A 549 -23.79 -9.27 17.16
N GLY A 550 -24.95 -8.63 16.94
CA GLY A 550 -25.06 -7.27 16.41
C GLY A 550 -24.81 -7.18 14.90
N GLU A 551 -24.74 -5.96 14.41
CA GLU A 551 -24.51 -5.67 12.99
C GLU A 551 -23.02 -5.68 12.63
N ALA A 552 -22.73 -6.05 11.38
CA ALA A 552 -21.37 -6.02 10.87
C ALA A 552 -20.98 -4.60 10.44
N ASN A 553 -19.88 -4.11 10.97
CA ASN A 553 -19.30 -2.84 10.59
C ASN A 553 -18.38 -3.01 9.38
N ILE A 554 -18.55 -2.16 8.36
CA ILE A 554 -17.66 -2.13 7.21
C ILE A 554 -16.36 -1.42 7.63
N ILE A 555 -15.22 -2.03 7.36
CA ILE A 555 -13.93 -1.40 7.49
C ILE A 555 -13.73 -0.53 6.24
N PRO A 556 -13.58 0.79 6.37
CA PRO A 556 -13.71 1.74 5.25
C PRO A 556 -12.58 1.66 4.20
N ASP A 557 -11.68 0.71 4.32
CA ASP A 557 -10.55 0.58 3.42
C ASP A 557 -10.72 -0.63 2.49
N PRO A 558 -10.64 -0.44 1.18
CA PRO A 558 -10.73 -1.55 0.24
C PRO A 558 -9.54 -2.50 0.44
N VAL A 559 -9.84 -3.76 0.67
CA VAL A 559 -8.88 -4.87 0.65
C VAL A 559 -9.07 -5.60 -0.67
N ARG A 560 -7.98 -5.89 -1.34
CA ARG A 560 -8.06 -6.76 -2.52
C ARG A 560 -8.56 -8.13 -2.11
N VAL A 561 -9.63 -8.59 -2.74
CA VAL A 561 -10.18 -9.93 -2.57
C VAL A 561 -10.07 -10.67 -3.90
N ASP A 562 -9.18 -11.65 -3.97
CA ASP A 562 -9.00 -12.50 -5.15
C ASP A 562 -9.52 -13.90 -4.83
N PHE A 563 -10.49 -14.39 -5.59
CA PHE A 563 -11.08 -15.73 -5.41
C PHE A 563 -11.55 -16.02 -3.97
N GLY A 564 -12.07 -15.00 -3.30
CA GLY A 564 -12.50 -15.08 -1.91
C GLY A 564 -11.36 -15.00 -0.89
N VAL A 565 -10.11 -14.79 -1.33
CA VAL A 565 -8.95 -14.56 -0.47
C VAL A 565 -8.78 -13.07 -0.25
N ALA A 566 -8.92 -12.60 0.97
CA ALA A 566 -8.56 -11.25 1.32
C ALA A 566 -7.03 -11.12 1.41
N GLN A 567 -6.45 -10.20 0.65
CA GLN A 567 -5.00 -9.94 0.67
C GLN A 567 -4.65 -9.12 1.93
N MET A 568 -4.90 -9.72 3.08
CA MET A 568 -4.64 -9.15 4.39
C MET A 568 -4.18 -10.20 5.41
N ALA A 569 -3.48 -9.74 6.42
CA ALA A 569 -3.20 -10.50 7.64
C ALA A 569 -3.76 -9.74 8.85
N VAL A 570 -4.31 -10.48 9.79
CA VAL A 570 -4.84 -9.92 11.04
C VAL A 570 -4.21 -10.69 12.20
N SER A 571 -3.59 -9.99 13.14
CA SER A 571 -3.05 -10.58 14.37
C SER A 571 -4.13 -10.74 15.44
N ARG A 572 -3.88 -11.58 16.45
CA ARG A 572 -4.83 -11.76 17.57
C ARG A 572 -5.08 -10.45 18.33
N ASN A 573 -4.08 -9.60 18.48
CA ASN A 573 -4.21 -8.29 19.14
C ASN A 573 -4.84 -7.19 18.26
N GLY A 574 -5.26 -7.50 17.03
CA GLY A 574 -6.02 -6.60 16.16
C GLY A 574 -5.20 -5.68 15.26
N ILE A 575 -3.92 -6.00 15.01
CA ILE A 575 -3.14 -5.34 13.96
C ILE A 575 -3.58 -5.92 12.61
N VAL A 576 -3.83 -5.05 11.65
CA VAL A 576 -4.16 -5.42 10.26
C VAL A 576 -3.03 -5.00 9.35
N VAL A 577 -2.50 -5.92 8.56
CA VAL A 577 -1.62 -5.64 7.44
C VAL A 577 -2.33 -6.03 6.16
N ARG A 578 -2.36 -5.15 5.19
CA ARG A 578 -3.04 -5.38 3.91
C ARG A 578 -2.17 -4.98 2.73
N ALA A 579 -2.30 -5.70 1.65
CA ALA A 579 -1.82 -5.25 0.37
C ALA A 579 -2.79 -4.17 -0.17
N PRO A 580 -2.28 -3.06 -0.71
CA PRO A 580 -3.13 -2.07 -1.34
C PRO A 580 -3.91 -2.71 -2.48
N SER A 581 -5.14 -2.24 -2.70
CA SER A 581 -5.92 -2.63 -3.88
C SER A 581 -5.08 -2.38 -5.12
N LEU A 582 -4.78 -3.46 -5.86
CA LEU A 582 -3.91 -3.37 -7.03
C LEU A 582 -4.65 -2.75 -8.24
N THR A 583 -5.04 -1.53 -8.14
CA THR A 583 -5.05 -0.65 -9.29
C THR A 583 -3.65 -0.03 -9.42
N ARG A 584 -2.61 -0.85 -9.62
CA ARG A 584 -1.32 -0.29 -10.02
C ARG A 584 -1.55 0.41 -11.35
N PRO A 585 -1.28 1.71 -11.42
CA PRO A 585 -1.33 2.39 -12.70
C PRO A 585 -0.32 1.70 -13.62
N ARG A 586 -0.76 1.30 -14.78
CA ARG A 586 0.03 0.61 -15.81
C ARG A 586 0.09 1.45 -17.06
N THR A 587 1.16 1.30 -17.80
CA THR A 587 1.29 1.84 -19.14
C THR A 587 1.32 0.72 -20.17
N LEU A 588 0.82 1.01 -21.33
CA LEU A 588 0.91 0.15 -22.48
C LEU A 588 2.09 0.65 -23.33
N GLU A 589 3.07 -0.21 -23.57
CA GLU A 589 4.33 0.12 -24.24
C GLU A 589 4.59 -0.80 -25.41
N LEU A 590 5.12 -0.22 -26.48
CA LEU A 590 5.64 -0.96 -27.63
C LEU A 590 7.16 -1.08 -27.45
N VAL A 591 7.65 -2.32 -27.38
CA VAL A 591 9.05 -2.62 -27.05
C VAL A 591 9.70 -3.31 -28.23
N ASP A 592 10.86 -2.84 -28.66
CA ASP A 592 11.62 -3.50 -29.70
C ASP A 592 12.44 -4.68 -29.17
N ARG A 593 13.10 -5.41 -30.07
CA ARG A 593 13.91 -6.60 -29.72
C ARG A 593 15.14 -6.29 -28.87
N SER A 594 15.55 -5.04 -28.75
CA SER A 594 16.64 -4.61 -27.85
C SER A 594 16.16 -4.20 -26.46
N GLY A 595 14.85 -4.18 -26.24
CA GLY A 595 14.24 -3.71 -24.98
C GLY A 595 13.97 -2.20 -24.96
N ARG A 596 14.19 -1.47 -26.06
CA ARG A 596 13.83 -0.05 -26.14
C ARG A 596 12.32 0.07 -26.26
N ALA A 597 11.75 0.80 -25.30
CA ALA A 597 10.32 0.97 -25.16
C ALA A 597 9.86 2.37 -25.60
N GLU A 598 8.70 2.43 -26.24
CA GLU A 598 7.95 3.65 -26.48
C GLU A 598 6.52 3.49 -25.94
N ARG A 599 5.95 4.58 -25.46
CA ARG A 599 4.57 4.55 -24.94
C ARG A 599 3.60 4.35 -26.08
N PHE A 600 2.85 3.24 -26.04
CA PHE A 600 1.87 2.90 -27.08
C PHE A 600 0.58 3.72 -26.95
N HIS A 601 0.15 4.00 -25.70
CA HIS A 601 -1.03 4.83 -25.42
C HIS A 601 -0.73 5.83 -24.28
N PRO A 602 -1.11 7.13 -24.41
CA PRO A 602 -0.75 8.17 -23.43
C PRO A 602 -1.42 8.02 -22.06
N ARG A 603 -2.61 7.41 -22.02
CA ARG A 603 -3.36 7.22 -20.77
C ARG A 603 -2.66 6.18 -19.89
N ILE A 604 -2.58 6.47 -18.59
CA ILE A 604 -2.24 5.49 -17.55
C ILE A 604 -3.55 4.84 -17.12
N GLY A 605 -3.59 3.51 -17.04
CA GLY A 605 -4.82 2.76 -16.72
C GLY A 605 -4.52 1.41 -16.08
N THR A 606 -5.52 0.57 -15.94
CA THR A 606 -5.45 -0.78 -15.39
C THR A 606 -5.27 -1.84 -16.48
N TYR A 607 -4.41 -1.58 -17.44
CA TYR A 607 -4.20 -2.43 -18.61
C TYR A 607 -3.79 -3.86 -18.26
N GLU A 608 -4.45 -4.84 -18.89
CA GLU A 608 -4.11 -6.27 -18.83
C GLU A 608 -4.42 -6.91 -20.19
N ASP A 609 -3.77 -8.05 -20.46
CA ASP A 609 -4.05 -8.98 -21.56
C ASP A 609 -4.18 -8.30 -22.96
N PRO A 610 -3.25 -7.46 -23.38
CA PRO A 610 -3.37 -6.82 -24.69
C PRO A 610 -3.22 -7.83 -25.83
N ARG A 611 -4.05 -7.71 -26.90
CA ARG A 611 -4.01 -8.56 -28.08
C ARG A 611 -4.22 -7.72 -29.34
N PHE A 612 -3.29 -7.75 -30.26
CA PHE A 612 -3.46 -7.15 -31.58
C PHE A 612 -4.58 -7.84 -32.37
N SER A 613 -5.37 -7.07 -33.11
CA SER A 613 -6.18 -7.64 -34.17
C SER A 613 -5.27 -8.24 -35.28
N PRO A 614 -5.72 -9.24 -36.03
CA PRO A 614 -4.92 -9.84 -37.12
C PRO A 614 -4.39 -8.84 -38.15
N ASP A 615 -5.14 -7.75 -38.40
CA ASP A 615 -4.72 -6.66 -39.29
C ASP A 615 -3.83 -5.60 -38.57
N GLY A 616 -3.61 -5.72 -37.27
CA GLY A 616 -2.79 -4.80 -36.48
C GLY A 616 -3.38 -3.40 -36.25
N ARG A 617 -4.62 -3.14 -36.67
CA ARG A 617 -5.26 -1.81 -36.57
C ARG A 617 -5.83 -1.53 -35.20
N ARG A 618 -6.19 -2.58 -34.45
CA ARG A 618 -6.81 -2.49 -33.13
C ARG A 618 -6.08 -3.35 -32.12
N VAL A 619 -6.28 -3.03 -30.86
CA VAL A 619 -5.84 -3.84 -29.73
C VAL A 619 -7.05 -4.11 -28.85
N ALA A 620 -7.37 -5.38 -28.62
CA ALA A 620 -8.30 -5.77 -27.57
C ALA A 620 -7.51 -5.91 -26.24
N LEU A 621 -8.04 -5.41 -25.15
CA LEU A 621 -7.37 -5.45 -23.86
C LEU A 621 -8.38 -5.50 -22.71
N THR A 622 -7.94 -5.98 -21.56
CA THR A 622 -8.69 -5.90 -20.31
C THR A 622 -8.36 -4.58 -19.61
N MET A 623 -9.37 -3.83 -19.18
CA MET A 623 -9.21 -2.60 -18.39
C MET A 623 -10.48 -2.34 -17.56
N ASP A 624 -10.30 -1.92 -16.30
CA ASP A 624 -11.40 -1.55 -15.40
C ASP A 624 -12.51 -2.63 -15.32
N GLY A 625 -12.11 -3.91 -15.27
CA GLY A 625 -13.03 -5.05 -15.17
C GLY A 625 -13.88 -5.29 -16.40
N GLY A 626 -13.46 -4.84 -17.56
CA GLY A 626 -14.12 -5.07 -18.85
C GLY A 626 -13.13 -5.24 -20.00
N VAL A 627 -13.63 -5.72 -21.15
CA VAL A 627 -12.86 -5.80 -22.39
C VAL A 627 -13.09 -4.54 -23.22
N TRP A 628 -12.00 -3.96 -23.67
CA TRP A 628 -11.94 -2.72 -24.43
C TRP A 628 -11.23 -2.92 -25.76
N LEU A 629 -11.60 -2.10 -26.74
CA LEU A 629 -10.89 -1.96 -28.01
C LEU A 629 -10.18 -0.61 -28.06
N LEU A 630 -8.89 -0.65 -28.37
CA LEU A 630 -8.07 0.51 -28.66
C LEU A 630 -7.86 0.60 -30.15
N ASP A 631 -8.36 1.65 -30.80
CA ASP A 631 -8.02 1.97 -32.21
C ASP A 631 -6.62 2.59 -32.27
N ARG A 632 -5.73 1.96 -33.01
CA ARG A 632 -4.33 2.38 -33.06
C ARG A 632 -4.12 3.72 -33.76
N ALA A 633 -4.92 4.02 -34.77
CA ALA A 633 -4.76 5.26 -35.55
C ALA A 633 -5.33 6.47 -34.80
N GLN A 634 -6.43 6.29 -34.09
CA GLN A 634 -7.14 7.36 -33.40
C GLN A 634 -6.75 7.46 -31.92
N GLY A 635 -6.13 6.43 -31.34
CA GLY A 635 -5.91 6.33 -29.89
C GLY A 635 -7.19 6.24 -29.08
N ALA A 636 -8.33 5.94 -29.72
CA ALA A 636 -9.63 5.92 -29.08
C ALA A 636 -9.87 4.56 -28.39
N LEU A 637 -10.30 4.62 -27.11
CA LEU A 637 -10.72 3.45 -26.34
C LEU A 637 -12.24 3.35 -26.33
N SER A 638 -12.77 2.20 -26.76
CA SER A 638 -14.19 1.89 -26.69
C SER A 638 -14.42 0.60 -25.93
N ARG A 639 -15.42 0.56 -25.06
CA ARG A 639 -15.76 -0.65 -24.30
C ARG A 639 -16.50 -1.62 -25.21
N LEU A 640 -15.98 -2.84 -25.34
CA LEU A 640 -16.55 -3.91 -26.13
C LEU A 640 -17.51 -4.80 -25.32
N SER A 641 -17.13 -5.15 -24.08
CA SER A 641 -17.97 -5.99 -23.22
C SER A 641 -18.99 -5.15 -22.44
N PRO A 642 -20.29 -5.48 -22.49
CA PRO A 642 -21.30 -4.84 -21.65
C PRO A 642 -21.20 -5.29 -20.18
N ASP A 643 -20.68 -6.49 -19.96
CA ASP A 643 -20.57 -7.13 -18.64
C ASP A 643 -19.37 -6.65 -17.85
N SER A 644 -19.51 -6.53 -16.53
CA SER A 644 -18.37 -6.42 -15.60
C SER A 644 -17.79 -7.82 -15.34
N GLY A 645 -16.45 -7.90 -15.12
CA GLY A 645 -15.75 -9.18 -14.94
C GLY A 645 -15.34 -9.85 -16.26
N ALA A 646 -15.47 -9.16 -17.40
CA ALA A 646 -14.95 -9.61 -18.69
C ALA A 646 -13.45 -9.38 -18.77
N ARG A 647 -12.68 -10.42 -19.15
CA ARG A 647 -11.21 -10.39 -19.21
C ARG A 647 -10.64 -11.38 -20.23
N ARG A 648 -9.34 -11.29 -20.51
CA ARG A 648 -8.58 -12.16 -21.42
C ARG A 648 -9.18 -12.24 -22.82
N PRO A 649 -9.19 -11.12 -23.55
CA PRO A 649 -9.72 -11.09 -24.92
C PRO A 649 -8.84 -11.92 -25.86
N ALA A 650 -9.49 -12.57 -26.83
CA ALA A 650 -8.84 -13.27 -27.94
C ALA A 650 -9.55 -12.95 -29.24
N TRP A 651 -8.79 -12.68 -30.30
CA TRP A 651 -9.33 -12.41 -31.63
C TRP A 651 -9.63 -13.68 -32.38
N SER A 652 -10.73 -13.70 -33.10
CA SER A 652 -10.91 -14.68 -34.19
C SER A 652 -9.92 -14.37 -35.32
N HIS A 653 -9.53 -15.39 -36.04
CA HIS A 653 -8.51 -15.25 -37.11
C HIS A 653 -8.94 -14.27 -38.22
N ASP A 654 -10.24 -14.18 -38.49
CA ASP A 654 -10.82 -13.25 -39.48
C ASP A 654 -10.91 -11.79 -38.93
N GLY A 655 -10.56 -11.54 -37.65
CA GLY A 655 -10.64 -10.23 -37.02
C GLY A 655 -12.04 -9.67 -36.82
N GLN A 656 -13.09 -10.48 -37.04
CA GLN A 656 -14.48 -10.01 -36.95
C GLN A 656 -15.09 -10.19 -35.55
N ARG A 657 -14.50 -11.09 -34.76
CA ARG A 657 -15.03 -11.46 -33.42
C ARG A 657 -13.94 -11.38 -32.37
N VAL A 658 -14.36 -11.07 -31.14
CA VAL A 658 -13.52 -11.18 -29.95
C VAL A 658 -14.22 -12.11 -28.97
N GLY A 659 -13.52 -13.15 -28.55
CA GLY A 659 -13.92 -14.00 -27.43
C GLY A 659 -13.30 -13.46 -26.13
N TYR A 660 -13.99 -13.60 -25.02
CA TYR A 660 -13.47 -13.23 -23.72
C TYR A 660 -14.06 -14.11 -22.62
N VAL A 661 -13.33 -14.24 -21.53
CA VAL A 661 -13.81 -14.93 -20.34
C VAL A 661 -14.64 -13.95 -19.51
N LEU A 662 -15.86 -14.33 -19.18
CA LEU A 662 -16.74 -13.63 -18.25
C LEU A 662 -16.73 -14.35 -16.91
N GLU A 663 -16.21 -13.65 -15.89
CA GLU A 663 -16.17 -14.14 -14.52
C GLU A 663 -17.33 -13.53 -13.72
N ARG A 664 -18.15 -14.37 -13.11
CA ARG A 664 -19.24 -13.99 -12.21
C ARG A 664 -19.14 -14.77 -10.92
N GLY A 665 -18.51 -14.17 -9.92
CA GLY A 665 -18.16 -14.89 -8.69
C GLY A 665 -17.18 -16.01 -8.97
N ARG A 666 -17.56 -17.26 -8.79
CA ARG A 666 -16.70 -18.43 -9.12
C ARG A 666 -17.03 -19.13 -10.43
N THR A 667 -18.10 -18.74 -11.08
CA THR A 667 -18.44 -19.31 -12.38
C THR A 667 -17.79 -18.50 -13.48
N THR A 668 -17.21 -19.20 -14.43
CA THR A 668 -16.64 -18.60 -15.63
C THR A 668 -17.42 -19.09 -16.86
N ASP A 669 -17.53 -18.23 -17.85
CA ASP A 669 -18.14 -18.51 -19.13
C ASP A 669 -17.29 -17.87 -20.24
N VAL A 670 -17.36 -18.36 -21.45
CA VAL A 670 -16.75 -17.68 -22.61
C VAL A 670 -17.84 -17.04 -23.44
N ARG A 671 -17.70 -15.75 -23.65
CA ARG A 671 -18.54 -14.94 -24.51
C ARG A 671 -17.81 -14.58 -25.79
N VAL A 672 -18.53 -14.60 -26.88
CA VAL A 672 -18.05 -14.18 -28.20
C VAL A 672 -18.92 -13.02 -28.68
N THR A 673 -18.31 -11.92 -29.06
CA THR A 673 -19.01 -10.73 -29.57
C THR A 673 -18.40 -10.25 -30.88
N ARG A 674 -19.20 -9.58 -31.70
CA ARG A 674 -18.73 -8.95 -32.93
C ARG A 674 -18.05 -7.62 -32.64
N VAL A 675 -17.02 -7.31 -33.40
CA VAL A 675 -16.21 -6.09 -33.23
C VAL A 675 -16.94 -4.83 -33.67
N ASP A 676 -17.89 -4.97 -34.58
CA ASP A 676 -18.73 -3.89 -35.11
C ASP A 676 -19.88 -3.48 -34.18
N GLY A 677 -20.02 -4.14 -33.01
CA GLY A 677 -21.10 -3.90 -32.04
C GLY A 677 -22.45 -4.50 -32.48
N GLY A 678 -22.48 -5.26 -33.58
CA GLY A 678 -23.69 -5.90 -34.10
C GLY A 678 -24.07 -7.15 -33.28
N GLY A 679 -25.09 -7.06 -32.42
CA GLY A 679 -25.65 -8.18 -31.70
C GLY A 679 -25.16 -8.34 -30.27
N ALA A 680 -25.88 -9.15 -29.51
CA ALA A 680 -25.49 -9.49 -28.12
C ALA A 680 -24.32 -10.49 -28.10
N ALA A 681 -23.47 -10.40 -27.07
CA ALA A 681 -22.42 -11.38 -26.84
C ALA A 681 -23.03 -12.79 -26.55
N VAL A 682 -22.56 -13.80 -27.27
CA VAL A 682 -23.12 -15.17 -27.23
C VAL A 682 -22.15 -16.08 -26.47
N SER A 683 -22.68 -16.91 -25.57
CA SER A 683 -21.92 -17.99 -24.90
C SER A 683 -21.54 -19.09 -25.89
N ILE A 684 -20.32 -19.61 -25.73
CA ILE A 684 -19.95 -20.87 -26.43
C ILE A 684 -20.72 -22.04 -25.79
N PRO A 685 -21.47 -22.82 -26.56
CA PRO A 685 -22.21 -23.95 -26.04
C PRO A 685 -21.32 -24.96 -25.29
N GLY A 686 -21.72 -25.35 -24.09
CA GLY A 686 -20.98 -26.28 -23.25
C GLY A 686 -19.76 -25.70 -22.50
N ALA A 687 -19.30 -24.50 -22.86
CA ALA A 687 -18.14 -23.88 -22.22
C ALA A 687 -18.31 -23.69 -20.70
N ARG A 688 -19.48 -23.23 -20.25
CA ARG A 688 -19.75 -22.96 -18.84
C ARG A 688 -19.55 -24.18 -17.93
N ARG A 689 -19.80 -25.40 -18.44
CA ARG A 689 -19.61 -26.65 -17.68
C ARG A 689 -18.15 -27.00 -17.45
N LEU A 690 -17.24 -26.40 -18.25
CA LEU A 690 -15.80 -26.61 -18.21
C LEU A 690 -15.08 -25.59 -17.35
N GLU A 691 -15.77 -24.57 -16.82
CA GLU A 691 -15.17 -23.45 -16.06
C GLU A 691 -13.94 -22.83 -16.76
N PRO A 692 -14.10 -22.28 -17.98
CA PRO A 692 -12.99 -21.81 -18.79
C PRO A 692 -12.32 -20.57 -18.21
N TRP A 693 -11.02 -20.53 -18.34
CA TRP A 693 -10.17 -19.42 -17.89
C TRP A 693 -9.42 -18.73 -19.02
N GLU A 694 -9.44 -19.28 -20.22
CA GLU A 694 -8.79 -18.75 -21.40
C GLU A 694 -9.47 -19.30 -22.65
N VAL A 695 -9.47 -18.51 -23.74
CA VAL A 695 -10.02 -18.90 -25.02
C VAL A 695 -9.02 -18.55 -26.14
N VAL A 696 -8.81 -19.49 -27.08
CA VAL A 696 -8.01 -19.30 -28.31
C VAL A 696 -8.78 -19.87 -29.48
N PHE A 697 -9.12 -19.04 -30.47
CA PHE A 697 -9.85 -19.52 -31.66
C PHE A 697 -8.95 -20.38 -32.56
N THR A 698 -9.55 -21.45 -33.12
CA THR A 698 -8.89 -22.20 -34.21
C THR A 698 -8.88 -21.38 -35.50
N HIS A 699 -7.93 -21.71 -36.37
CA HIS A 699 -7.71 -20.98 -37.62
C HIS A 699 -8.94 -20.98 -38.54
N ASP A 700 -9.69 -22.10 -38.58
CA ASP A 700 -10.94 -22.22 -39.31
C ASP A 700 -12.12 -21.43 -38.77
N GLY A 701 -11.96 -20.85 -37.58
CA GLY A 701 -13.00 -20.08 -36.89
C GLY A 701 -14.22 -20.87 -36.48
N GLN A 702 -14.16 -22.23 -36.51
CA GLN A 702 -15.29 -23.10 -36.15
C GLN A 702 -15.21 -23.63 -34.72
N SER A 703 -14.01 -23.62 -34.13
CA SER A 703 -13.75 -24.13 -32.78
C SER A 703 -12.90 -23.15 -31.97
N ALA A 704 -12.77 -23.41 -30.69
CA ALA A 704 -11.86 -22.72 -29.79
C ALA A 704 -11.20 -23.70 -28.81
N LEU A 705 -9.95 -23.41 -28.43
CA LEU A 705 -9.30 -24.02 -27.29
C LEU A 705 -9.73 -23.30 -26.03
N LEU A 706 -10.14 -24.05 -25.04
CA LEU A 706 -10.49 -23.53 -23.72
C LEU A 706 -9.53 -24.12 -22.68
N ARG A 707 -8.83 -23.29 -21.94
CA ARG A 707 -8.11 -23.73 -20.74
C ARG A 707 -9.09 -23.75 -19.58
N THR A 708 -9.12 -24.84 -18.86
CA THR A 708 -10.08 -25.13 -17.79
C THR A 708 -9.36 -25.51 -16.50
N VAL A 709 -10.10 -25.63 -15.41
CA VAL A 709 -9.62 -26.20 -14.14
C VAL A 709 -10.43 -27.47 -13.88
N ALA A 710 -9.75 -28.62 -13.83
CA ALA A 710 -10.37 -29.89 -13.55
C ALA A 710 -10.75 -29.98 -12.06
N ALA A 711 -11.69 -30.89 -11.72
CA ALA A 711 -12.06 -31.20 -10.35
C ALA A 711 -10.88 -31.67 -9.48
N SER A 712 -9.82 -32.24 -10.09
CA SER A 712 -8.55 -32.60 -9.46
C SER A 712 -7.69 -31.39 -9.09
N GLY A 713 -8.03 -30.19 -9.58
CA GLY A 713 -7.22 -28.96 -9.47
C GLY A 713 -6.16 -28.83 -10.56
N SER A 714 -5.99 -29.82 -11.46
CA SER A 714 -5.15 -29.68 -12.66
C SER A 714 -5.78 -28.71 -13.66
N ARG A 715 -4.95 -28.14 -14.51
CA ARG A 715 -5.41 -27.26 -15.60
C ARG A 715 -5.25 -27.98 -16.91
N ASP A 716 -6.33 -28.10 -17.64
CA ASP A 716 -6.43 -28.89 -18.85
C ASP A 716 -6.80 -28.01 -20.05
N VAL A 717 -6.50 -28.46 -21.28
CA VAL A 717 -6.87 -27.77 -22.52
C VAL A 717 -7.89 -28.63 -23.29
N TRP A 718 -9.02 -28.02 -23.64
CA TRP A 718 -10.13 -28.61 -24.35
C TRP A 718 -10.35 -27.96 -25.71
N LEU A 719 -10.77 -28.73 -26.70
CA LEU A 719 -11.27 -28.23 -27.97
C LEU A 719 -12.81 -28.23 -27.94
N VAL A 720 -13.41 -27.06 -28.19
CA VAL A 720 -14.86 -26.85 -28.14
C VAL A 720 -15.35 -26.24 -29.45
N ALA A 721 -16.39 -26.81 -30.04
CA ALA A 721 -17.03 -26.22 -31.21
C ALA A 721 -17.78 -24.93 -30.84
N LEU A 722 -17.74 -23.91 -31.67
CA LEU A 722 -18.44 -22.65 -31.45
C LEU A 722 -19.95 -22.77 -31.67
N ASP A 723 -20.39 -23.79 -32.41
CA ASP A 723 -21.77 -24.21 -32.55
C ASP A 723 -22.04 -25.44 -31.60
N SER A 724 -23.25 -25.79 -31.41
CA SER A 724 -23.62 -26.95 -30.59
C SER A 724 -23.47 -28.33 -31.26
N THR A 725 -22.75 -28.41 -32.39
CA THR A 725 -22.71 -29.60 -33.25
C THR A 725 -21.86 -30.74 -32.70
N ARG A 726 -20.85 -30.44 -31.87
CA ARG A 726 -19.94 -31.44 -31.31
C ARG A 726 -19.75 -31.23 -29.79
N ALA A 727 -19.59 -32.33 -29.08
CA ALA A 727 -19.24 -32.32 -27.67
C ALA A 727 -17.80 -31.80 -27.49
N PRO A 728 -17.46 -31.12 -26.37
CA PRO A 728 -16.09 -30.77 -26.02
C PRO A 728 -15.17 -32.00 -26.01
N VAL A 729 -13.96 -31.85 -26.60
CA VAL A 729 -12.95 -32.91 -26.67
C VAL A 729 -11.72 -32.49 -25.86
N PRO A 730 -11.27 -33.29 -24.87
CA PRO A 730 -10.03 -32.97 -24.16
C PRO A 730 -8.82 -33.17 -25.11
N LEU A 731 -7.90 -32.20 -25.13
CA LEU A 731 -6.65 -32.28 -25.89
C LEU A 731 -5.46 -32.58 -24.99
N LEU A 732 -5.37 -31.90 -23.86
CA LEU A 732 -4.29 -32.07 -22.88
C LEU A 732 -4.95 -32.29 -21.52
N GLN A 733 -4.83 -33.52 -21.00
CA GLN A 733 -5.33 -33.95 -19.71
C GLN A 733 -4.25 -34.79 -19.01
N ASN A 734 -3.39 -34.13 -18.24
CA ASN A 734 -2.37 -34.76 -17.42
C ASN A 734 -2.54 -34.40 -15.95
N PRO A 735 -1.91 -35.11 -15.01
CA PRO A 735 -1.84 -34.67 -13.61
C PRO A 735 -1.12 -33.34 -13.42
N ALA A 736 -0.30 -32.93 -14.41
CA ALA A 736 0.37 -31.64 -14.46
C ALA A 736 -0.58 -30.52 -14.91
N ASN A 737 -0.16 -29.26 -14.78
CA ASN A 737 -0.91 -28.13 -15.29
C ASN A 737 -0.48 -27.83 -16.73
N GLU A 738 -1.45 -27.82 -17.66
CA GLU A 738 -1.28 -27.34 -19.02
C GLU A 738 -1.98 -25.97 -19.17
N VAL A 739 -1.19 -24.94 -19.44
CA VAL A 739 -1.68 -23.56 -19.47
C VAL A 739 -1.12 -22.76 -20.65
N ALA A 740 -1.65 -21.57 -20.88
CA ALA A 740 -1.21 -20.62 -21.90
C ALA A 740 -1.13 -21.23 -23.31
N PRO A 741 -2.21 -21.84 -23.83
CA PRO A 741 -2.20 -22.41 -25.18
C PRO A 741 -2.06 -21.31 -26.25
N ALA A 742 -1.26 -21.55 -27.28
CA ALA A 742 -1.06 -20.66 -28.43
C ALA A 742 -0.94 -21.47 -29.73
N LEU A 743 -1.79 -21.19 -30.69
CA LEU A 743 -1.74 -21.84 -32.01
C LEU A 743 -0.77 -21.12 -32.93
N SER A 744 0.01 -21.89 -33.70
CA SER A 744 0.86 -21.33 -34.76
C SER A 744 0.01 -20.61 -35.82
N PRO A 745 0.59 -19.63 -36.57
CA PRO A 745 -0.14 -18.89 -37.59
C PRO A 745 -0.71 -19.77 -38.72
N ASP A 746 -0.11 -20.93 -38.97
CA ASP A 746 -0.60 -21.91 -39.93
C ASP A 746 -1.63 -22.90 -39.33
N GLY A 747 -1.94 -22.78 -38.05
CA GLY A 747 -2.91 -23.61 -37.34
C GLY A 747 -2.51 -25.05 -37.13
N ARG A 748 -1.25 -25.46 -37.41
CA ARG A 748 -0.81 -26.86 -37.36
C ARG A 748 -0.05 -27.25 -36.08
N TRP A 749 0.34 -26.26 -35.25
CA TRP A 749 1.14 -26.46 -34.05
C TRP A 749 0.52 -25.78 -32.87
N LEU A 750 0.48 -26.46 -31.71
CA LEU A 750 0.04 -25.93 -30.43
C LEU A 750 1.26 -25.79 -29.53
N ALA A 751 1.57 -24.55 -29.16
CA ALA A 751 2.45 -24.22 -28.03
C ALA A 751 1.66 -24.12 -26.74
N TYR A 752 2.23 -24.56 -25.63
CA TYR A 752 1.64 -24.48 -24.31
C TYR A 752 2.71 -24.61 -23.23
N VAL A 753 2.35 -24.29 -22.00
CA VAL A 753 3.20 -24.47 -20.82
C VAL A 753 2.74 -25.72 -20.06
N SER A 754 3.66 -26.59 -19.67
CA SER A 754 3.40 -27.74 -18.78
C SER A 754 4.32 -27.71 -17.57
N THR A 755 3.78 -28.13 -16.42
CA THR A 755 4.55 -28.27 -15.16
C THR A 755 5.01 -29.71 -14.88
N GLU A 756 4.91 -30.61 -15.82
CA GLU A 756 5.25 -32.03 -15.67
C GLU A 756 6.71 -32.26 -15.28
N SER A 757 7.64 -31.42 -15.73
CA SER A 757 9.05 -31.45 -15.35
C SER A 757 9.34 -30.98 -13.91
N GLY A 758 8.31 -30.62 -13.14
CA GLY A 758 8.41 -30.03 -11.81
C GLY A 758 8.53 -28.49 -11.80
N ARG A 759 8.68 -27.88 -12.99
CA ARG A 759 8.66 -26.42 -13.21
C ARG A 759 7.93 -26.09 -14.51
N PRO A 760 7.45 -24.84 -14.69
CA PRO A 760 6.84 -24.43 -15.97
C PRO A 760 7.85 -24.49 -17.12
N GLU A 761 7.55 -25.22 -18.18
CA GLU A 761 8.32 -25.28 -19.42
C GLU A 761 7.40 -25.16 -20.64
N VAL A 762 7.88 -24.49 -21.69
CA VAL A 762 7.15 -24.37 -22.97
C VAL A 762 7.39 -25.59 -23.85
N TYR A 763 6.31 -26.16 -24.32
CA TYR A 763 6.31 -27.30 -25.28
C TYR A 763 5.51 -26.95 -26.53
N VAL A 764 5.81 -27.67 -27.62
CA VAL A 764 5.05 -27.63 -28.88
C VAL A 764 4.68 -29.04 -29.29
N GLN A 765 3.43 -29.20 -29.74
CA GLN A 765 2.91 -30.43 -30.34
C GLN A 765 2.16 -30.14 -31.65
N SER A 766 2.03 -31.13 -32.56
CA SER A 766 1.14 -30.97 -33.71
C SER A 766 -0.32 -30.81 -33.29
N PHE A 767 -1.11 -30.11 -34.08
CA PHE A 767 -2.52 -29.83 -33.85
C PHE A 767 -3.33 -30.05 -35.16
N PRO A 768 -4.53 -30.59 -35.11
CA PRO A 768 -5.28 -31.08 -33.95
C PRO A 768 -4.90 -32.51 -33.50
N ALA A 769 -4.18 -33.27 -34.33
CA ALA A 769 -3.67 -34.58 -33.96
C ALA A 769 -2.42 -34.42 -33.09
N MET A 770 -2.58 -34.57 -31.79
CA MET A 770 -1.52 -34.36 -30.79
C MET A 770 -0.42 -35.41 -30.96
N GLY A 771 0.72 -35.00 -31.54
CA GLY A 771 1.89 -35.86 -31.77
C GLY A 771 2.93 -35.79 -30.64
N ALA A 772 4.19 -36.12 -30.98
CA ALA A 772 5.27 -36.03 -30.01
C ALA A 772 5.51 -34.61 -29.52
N ARG A 773 5.75 -34.50 -28.24
CA ARG A 773 6.02 -33.22 -27.55
C ARG A 773 7.47 -32.79 -27.71
N VAL A 774 7.70 -31.56 -28.11
CA VAL A 774 9.03 -30.98 -28.30
C VAL A 774 9.25 -29.83 -27.31
N PRO A 775 10.27 -29.88 -26.42
CA PRO A 775 10.54 -28.81 -25.48
C PRO A 775 11.13 -27.58 -26.20
N VAL A 776 10.57 -26.41 -25.94
CA VAL A 776 11.05 -25.11 -26.47
C VAL A 776 11.90 -24.39 -25.43
N SER A 777 11.51 -24.34 -24.19
CA SER A 777 12.34 -23.84 -23.10
C SER A 777 13.10 -24.96 -22.41
N LEU A 778 14.19 -24.65 -21.69
CA LEU A 778 15.05 -25.63 -21.00
C LEU A 778 15.28 -25.28 -19.53
N ASP A 779 15.18 -24.00 -19.17
CA ASP A 779 15.43 -23.45 -17.83
C ASP A 779 14.27 -22.61 -17.32
N GLY A 780 13.05 -23.13 -17.53
CA GLY A 780 11.82 -22.45 -17.24
C GLY A 780 11.32 -21.62 -18.43
N GLY A 781 10.00 -21.69 -18.65
CA GLY A 781 9.35 -20.95 -19.74
C GLY A 781 7.87 -20.80 -19.51
N THR A 782 7.35 -19.60 -19.75
CA THR A 782 5.93 -19.23 -19.63
C THR A 782 5.53 -18.35 -20.82
N GLU A 783 4.25 -18.10 -20.98
CA GLU A 783 3.67 -17.12 -21.89
C GLU A 783 4.13 -17.29 -23.37
N PRO A 784 3.98 -18.45 -24.01
CA PRO A 784 4.37 -18.64 -25.39
C PRO A 784 3.49 -17.80 -26.33
N VAL A 785 4.13 -17.03 -27.25
CA VAL A 785 3.45 -16.26 -28.30
C VAL A 785 4.19 -16.46 -29.62
N TRP A 786 3.49 -16.86 -30.68
CA TRP A 786 4.08 -17.07 -32.00
C TRP A 786 4.38 -15.75 -32.72
N SER A 787 5.48 -15.70 -33.40
CA SER A 787 5.70 -14.70 -34.45
C SER A 787 4.60 -14.81 -35.50
N PRO A 788 4.06 -13.70 -36.03
CA PRO A 788 3.07 -13.73 -37.11
C PRO A 788 3.58 -14.47 -38.39
N ARG A 789 4.89 -14.60 -38.53
CA ARG A 789 5.53 -15.34 -39.66
C ARG A 789 5.67 -16.85 -39.38
N GLY A 790 5.51 -17.28 -38.14
CA GLY A 790 5.69 -18.65 -37.71
C GLY A 790 7.15 -19.13 -37.63
N ASP A 791 8.11 -18.25 -37.83
CA ASP A 791 9.54 -18.55 -37.82
C ASP A 791 10.17 -18.47 -36.44
N GLU A 792 9.46 -17.87 -35.45
CA GLU A 792 9.90 -17.76 -34.08
C GLU A 792 8.72 -18.02 -33.13
N LEU A 793 9.07 -18.54 -31.95
CA LEU A 793 8.18 -18.61 -30.77
C LEU A 793 8.82 -17.81 -29.66
N PHE A 794 8.14 -16.77 -29.20
CA PHE A 794 8.58 -15.95 -28.06
C PHE A 794 8.04 -16.55 -26.77
N TYR A 795 8.82 -16.45 -25.70
CA TYR A 795 8.41 -16.90 -24.38
C TYR A 795 9.17 -16.15 -23.28
N ARG A 796 8.64 -16.15 -22.09
CA ARG A 796 9.30 -15.56 -20.93
C ARG A 796 10.00 -16.62 -20.07
N SER A 797 11.15 -16.24 -19.48
CA SER A 797 11.80 -16.97 -18.40
C SER A 797 12.10 -15.97 -17.30
N GLY A 798 11.26 -15.94 -16.24
CA GLY A 798 11.26 -14.87 -15.27
C GLY A 798 11.06 -13.49 -15.91
N PRO A 799 11.93 -12.51 -15.66
CA PRO A 799 11.83 -11.17 -16.27
C PRO A 799 12.30 -11.10 -17.71
N ALA A 800 12.94 -12.15 -18.22
CA ALA A 800 13.53 -12.19 -19.54
C ALA A 800 12.51 -12.58 -20.63
N LEU A 801 12.55 -11.90 -21.79
CA LEU A 801 11.86 -12.30 -23.00
C LEU A 801 12.88 -12.97 -23.95
N LEU A 802 12.57 -14.18 -24.42
CA LEU A 802 13.40 -14.98 -25.31
C LEU A 802 12.68 -15.26 -26.63
N ALA A 803 13.46 -15.42 -27.70
CA ALA A 803 12.99 -15.87 -28.99
C ALA A 803 13.58 -17.26 -29.28
N ALA A 804 12.75 -18.25 -29.52
CA ALA A 804 13.13 -19.52 -30.08
C ALA A 804 12.92 -19.46 -31.61
N THR A 805 14.00 -19.44 -32.40
CA THR A 805 13.91 -19.64 -33.87
C THR A 805 13.50 -21.07 -34.11
N VAL A 806 12.44 -21.28 -34.89
CA VAL A 806 11.84 -22.58 -35.11
C VAL A 806 11.69 -22.90 -36.60
N ARG A 807 11.59 -24.17 -36.90
CA ARG A 807 11.27 -24.69 -38.25
C ARG A 807 9.92 -25.40 -38.18
N LEU A 808 8.94 -24.85 -38.92
CA LEU A 808 7.62 -25.46 -39.12
C LEU A 808 7.70 -26.32 -40.40
N GLY A 809 7.61 -27.62 -40.26
CA GLY A 809 7.65 -28.58 -41.38
C GLY A 809 6.75 -29.76 -41.10
N SER A 810 7.09 -30.95 -41.63
CA SER A 810 6.47 -32.21 -41.20
C SER A 810 6.84 -32.57 -39.75
N VAL A 811 7.98 -32.04 -39.28
CA VAL A 811 8.47 -32.16 -37.90
C VAL A 811 8.83 -30.79 -37.41
N PHE A 812 8.36 -30.45 -36.20
CA PHE A 812 8.73 -29.22 -35.48
C PHE A 812 10.17 -29.33 -34.96
N GLY A 813 10.94 -28.27 -35.09
CA GLY A 813 12.27 -28.19 -34.51
C GLY A 813 12.67 -26.83 -34.03
N VAL A 814 13.33 -26.77 -32.88
CA VAL A 814 13.94 -25.55 -32.34
C VAL A 814 15.37 -25.45 -32.82
N LEU A 815 15.68 -24.37 -33.53
CA LEU A 815 17.00 -24.15 -34.14
C LEU A 815 17.92 -23.37 -33.18
N ARG A 816 17.43 -22.34 -32.56
CA ARG A 816 18.19 -21.43 -31.67
C ARG A 816 17.29 -20.76 -30.65
N ARG A 817 17.87 -20.44 -29.51
CA ARG A 817 17.23 -19.60 -28.46
C ARG A 817 18.07 -18.37 -28.25
N THR A 818 17.42 -17.20 -28.21
CA THR A 818 18.10 -15.91 -28.09
C THR A 818 17.40 -15.09 -27.02
N LEU A 819 18.15 -14.59 -26.04
CA LEU A 819 17.65 -13.58 -25.10
C LEU A 819 17.47 -12.26 -25.86
N LEU A 820 16.31 -11.66 -25.81
CA LEU A 820 16.02 -10.36 -26.40
C LEU A 820 16.30 -9.24 -25.41
N PHE A 821 15.56 -9.21 -24.32
CA PHE A 821 15.75 -8.26 -23.24
C PHE A 821 15.22 -8.83 -21.92
N SER A 822 15.51 -8.12 -20.81
CA SER A 822 15.02 -8.48 -19.49
C SER A 822 14.59 -7.22 -18.74
N ASP A 823 13.33 -7.16 -18.28
CA ASP A 823 12.82 -6.09 -17.43
C ASP A 823 11.67 -6.62 -16.55
N ARG A 824 11.89 -6.54 -15.24
CA ARG A 824 10.94 -7.02 -14.21
C ARG A 824 9.69 -6.14 -14.06
N ASN A 825 9.72 -4.91 -14.60
CA ASN A 825 8.59 -3.99 -14.48
C ASN A 825 7.45 -4.35 -15.45
N TYR A 826 7.70 -5.19 -16.44
CA TYR A 826 6.64 -5.70 -17.28
C TYR A 826 5.82 -6.77 -16.58
N LEU A 827 4.50 -6.64 -16.71
CA LEU A 827 3.56 -7.63 -16.17
C LEU A 827 3.91 -9.02 -16.70
N ALA A 828 3.87 -10.02 -15.83
CA ALA A 828 4.09 -11.43 -16.16
C ALA A 828 3.06 -12.30 -15.47
N ASP A 829 2.63 -13.39 -16.10
CA ASP A 829 1.73 -14.39 -15.54
C ASP A 829 2.23 -15.81 -15.83
N LEU A 830 1.96 -16.74 -14.89
CA LEU A 830 2.37 -18.14 -15.06
C LEU A 830 1.38 -18.97 -15.87
N THR A 831 0.20 -18.45 -16.13
CA THR A 831 -0.94 -19.23 -16.62
C THR A 831 -1.51 -18.78 -17.95
N HIS A 832 -1.21 -17.56 -18.39
CA HIS A 832 -1.66 -17.00 -19.66
C HIS A 832 -0.71 -15.91 -20.15
N GLN A 833 -0.79 -15.53 -21.39
CA GLN A 833 0.03 -14.47 -21.96
C GLN A 833 -0.51 -13.10 -21.52
N VAL A 834 0.39 -12.21 -21.08
CA VAL A 834 0.06 -10.81 -20.70
C VAL A 834 0.77 -9.79 -21.60
N TYR A 835 1.37 -10.25 -22.69
CA TYR A 835 1.92 -9.45 -23.78
C TYR A 835 1.50 -10.01 -25.13
N ASP A 836 1.74 -9.28 -26.19
CA ASP A 836 1.50 -9.75 -27.56
C ASP A 836 2.60 -9.27 -28.51
N VAL A 837 2.67 -9.90 -29.67
CA VAL A 837 3.64 -9.61 -30.74
C VAL A 837 2.96 -8.77 -31.83
N ALA A 838 3.55 -7.64 -32.18
CA ALA A 838 3.04 -6.81 -33.25
C ALA A 838 3.06 -7.53 -34.61
N PRO A 839 2.21 -7.18 -35.59
CA PRO A 839 2.15 -7.83 -36.89
C PRO A 839 3.46 -7.79 -37.69
N ASP A 840 4.37 -6.87 -37.35
CA ASP A 840 5.70 -6.80 -37.97
C ASP A 840 6.67 -7.89 -37.48
N GLY A 841 6.34 -8.61 -36.40
CA GLY A 841 7.16 -9.64 -35.77
C GLY A 841 8.43 -9.09 -35.08
N ARG A 842 8.53 -7.77 -34.90
CA ARG A 842 9.71 -7.10 -34.33
C ARG A 842 9.47 -6.37 -33.04
N HIS A 843 8.24 -5.96 -32.81
CA HIS A 843 7.84 -5.23 -31.59
C HIS A 843 6.92 -6.07 -30.73
N PHE A 844 6.95 -5.80 -29.44
CA PHE A 844 6.14 -6.46 -28.41
C PHE A 844 5.27 -5.43 -27.73
N LEU A 845 3.98 -5.71 -27.59
CA LEU A 845 3.06 -4.89 -26.84
C LEU A 845 3.07 -5.38 -25.38
N MET A 846 3.71 -4.60 -24.54
CA MET A 846 3.97 -4.94 -23.14
C MET A 846 3.15 -4.06 -22.21
N VAL A 847 2.72 -4.62 -21.10
CA VAL A 847 2.09 -3.88 -20.01
C VAL A 847 3.14 -3.62 -18.94
N ARG A 848 3.48 -2.34 -18.72
CA ARG A 848 4.45 -1.94 -17.70
C ARG A 848 3.75 -1.49 -16.45
N ASN A 849 4.13 -2.06 -15.32
CA ASN A 849 3.75 -1.52 -14.02
C ASN A 849 4.47 -0.18 -13.82
N GLN A 850 3.74 0.89 -13.60
CA GLN A 850 4.33 2.16 -13.21
C GLN A 850 4.85 2.01 -11.78
N GLY A 851 6.15 2.21 -11.62
CA GLY A 851 6.87 1.92 -10.39
C GLY A 851 6.18 2.50 -9.15
N GLY A 852 5.91 1.64 -8.22
CA GLY A 852 5.67 1.90 -6.83
C GLY A 852 6.47 0.83 -6.11
N THR A 853 7.29 1.23 -5.16
CA THR A 853 7.86 0.32 -4.17
C THR A 853 6.74 -0.54 -3.63
N SER A 854 6.97 -1.85 -3.59
CA SER A 854 6.01 -2.78 -2.99
C SER A 854 5.78 -2.32 -1.55
N HIS A 855 4.59 -1.82 -1.24
CA HIS A 855 4.25 -1.39 0.11
C HIS A 855 3.04 -2.17 0.63
N LEU A 856 2.98 -2.32 1.94
CA LEU A 856 1.86 -2.89 2.66
C LEU A 856 1.35 -1.85 3.65
N THR A 857 0.04 -1.69 3.75
CA THR A 857 -0.56 -0.78 4.73
C THR A 857 -0.80 -1.50 6.05
N VAL A 858 -0.29 -0.94 7.13
CA VAL A 858 -0.50 -1.41 8.50
C VAL A 858 -1.55 -0.53 9.18
N THR A 859 -2.50 -1.16 9.85
CA THR A 859 -3.49 -0.46 10.69
C THR A 859 -3.46 -1.02 12.10
N LEU A 860 -3.26 -0.15 13.09
CA LEU A 860 -3.28 -0.46 14.51
C LEU A 860 -4.61 -0.03 15.12
N ASN A 861 -5.07 -0.74 16.15
CA ASN A 861 -6.27 -0.42 16.94
C ASN A 861 -7.60 -0.40 16.17
N GLN A 862 -7.66 -1.00 14.98
CA GLN A 862 -8.82 -0.95 14.06
C GLN A 862 -10.13 -1.43 14.71
N PHE A 863 -10.08 -2.39 15.63
CA PHE A 863 -11.28 -3.06 16.17
C PHE A 863 -11.68 -2.58 17.56
N ARG A 864 -10.90 -1.75 18.25
CA ARG A 864 -11.19 -1.32 19.63
C ARG A 864 -12.41 -0.39 19.71
N ASN A 865 -12.61 0.46 18.71
CA ASN A 865 -13.69 1.44 18.65
C ASN A 865 -14.96 0.93 17.93
N LEU A 866 -14.95 -0.33 17.43
CA LEU A 866 -16.11 -0.93 16.80
C LEU A 866 -17.10 -1.45 17.87
N GLY A 867 -17.87 -0.58 18.46
CA GLY A 867 -18.86 -0.99 19.46
C GLY A 867 -19.21 0.01 20.53
N ALA A 868 -18.56 1.14 20.59
CA ALA A 868 -19.09 2.29 21.29
C ALA A 868 -20.20 2.90 20.42
N SER A 869 -21.45 2.47 20.61
CA SER A 869 -22.59 3.25 20.12
C SER A 869 -22.39 4.66 20.66
N LYS A 870 -22.32 5.67 19.78
CA LYS A 870 -22.49 7.05 20.20
C LYS A 870 -23.79 7.14 21.03
N PRO A 871 -23.78 7.78 22.22
CA PRO A 871 -24.99 8.05 22.97
C PRO A 871 -25.96 8.89 22.16
#